data_3362cca4ff33158b41465245e37960ec
#
_entry.id   3362cca4ff33158b41465245e37960ec
#
_cell.length_a   1.000
_cell.length_b   1.000
_cell.length_c   1.000
_cell.angle_alpha   90.00
_cell.angle_beta   90.00
_cell.angle_gamma   90.00
#
_symmetry.space_group_name_H-M   'P 1'
#
loop_
_entity.id
_entity.type
_entity.pdbx_description
1 polymer ?
#
loop_
_entity_poly.entity_id
_entity_poly.type
_entity_poly.pdbx_seq_one_letter_code
_entity_poly.pdbx_strand_id
1 'polypeptide(L)'
;MRGGEPSDLSGGLGGRFFQGHHPKKQGGDCDAALPLPVDLDPINRAPATFKKFPASAMGRTVLALCVVPSFQLLLLLQPRPSAFAEQLIFDLPLFRFTSAGPGLKLWPNSKSSSVFTGMRRCRSLLGGFALSGLLLTLPSASLPLQAADQPPLIPREVLFGNPEIVAVDLSPDGTRLAYLAPLDGVLNLWVRDLDGRRPPRPLTRSQQRPQRGASWTPDGRYLISTRDGDGDENTVLVRIDPDTGAMVDLTPSRGVKATVETFDRDVPDELVVGLNDRDPRYHDLYVLEISTGRRTLLQRVEDGRPIVVQRIDGAWHPYLRVEPLTDGGFAYEMRLPGDQDWRPFLRFGFNDARGSGPLGFTRDGAWLYGSLTTDDDLPRIVRWSREQLDHCSMDCRPEVVHRSDSGSVGFALEDLDTGVPTVLVETDLRSTRVVLDPAVQQDLDALQKLAGDSEFGIADRDREDRLWLVSISAADQGPEYWLWDRERQRSRKLFSVQPAFDRYQLAPMESLDLTARDGRRLPAYLTRTTLPVAGPQPLVLLVHGGPQLRDYWGFNTQHQLLANRGYHVLSVNYRGSTGFGKEHLLAGEGEWYAGMQDDLVDAVRWAVAEGIADPDRLVIMGASYGGYAALAGLTRDPELFAAAISEVGPSNLRTLLDSLPPYWESGRVIFNRMIGVGKVDLDAISPINHVDRIRRPLLLGHGANDPRVKLRESETISAAMQRRGLPIDFVVFPDEGHGLANPRNAIAMMALVEAFLKEHVGGRSEPFGEAIKRSSLQWRLRSLPRR
;
A
#
# COMPACT_ATOMS: atom_id res chain seq x y z
N MET A 1 44.51 13.42 48.13
CA MET A 1 45.73 12.70 48.56
C MET A 1 46.05 11.75 47.41
N ARG A 2 47.08 12.10 46.70
CA ARG A 2 48.30 11.35 46.33
C ARG A 2 47.91 9.92 45.80
N GLY A 3 48.18 9.48 44.62
CA GLY A 3 49.34 9.72 43.76
C GLY A 3 49.86 8.38 43.32
N GLY A 4 50.28 8.29 42.04
CA GLY A 4 51.29 7.36 41.63
C GLY A 4 51.06 6.59 40.33
N GLU A 5 51.40 7.17 39.20
CA GLU A 5 52.05 6.47 38.06
C GLU A 5 53.56 6.31 38.42
N PRO A 6 54.42 5.70 37.58
CA PRO A 6 54.34 5.00 36.28
C PRO A 6 55.35 3.78 36.16
N SER A 7 55.52 3.35 34.92
CA SER A 7 56.75 2.86 34.20
C SER A 7 56.55 1.50 33.53
N ASP A 8 56.57 1.49 32.22
CA ASP A 8 57.68 1.36 31.22
C ASP A 8 58.53 0.07 31.33
N LEU A 9 58.61 -0.53 30.12
CA LEU A 9 59.76 -1.11 29.43
C LEU A 9 59.31 -2.36 28.60
N SER A 10 59.19 -2.29 27.28
CA SER A 10 60.25 -2.36 26.23
C SER A 10 60.82 -3.76 25.96
N GLY A 11 60.88 -4.09 24.69
CA GLY A 11 61.70 -5.09 23.98
C GLY A 11 60.88 -6.19 23.29
N GLY A 12 60.96 -6.49 22.06
CA GLY A 12 61.85 -6.08 21.00
C GLY A 12 62.27 -7.30 20.14
N LEU A 13 62.22 -7.15 18.82
CA LEU A 13 62.92 -7.93 17.80
C LEU A 13 62.35 -9.36 17.50
N GLY A 14 62.07 -9.77 16.33
CA GLY A 14 62.61 -9.72 14.95
C GLY A 14 62.23 -11.04 14.31
N GLY A 15 61.79 -11.14 13.15
CA GLY A 15 62.42 -10.87 11.89
C GLY A 15 62.56 -12.12 11.02
N ARG A 16 62.19 -11.99 9.76
CA ARG A 16 62.63 -12.73 8.56
C ARG A 16 61.71 -13.83 8.00
N PHE A 17 61.09 -13.49 6.84
CA PHE A 17 61.39 -13.96 5.50
C PHE A 17 61.55 -15.49 5.32
N PHE A 18 60.71 -16.07 4.45
CA PHE A 18 61.21 -16.81 3.29
C PHE A 18 60.21 -16.84 2.14
N GLN A 19 60.74 -16.54 0.96
CA GLN A 19 60.17 -16.61 -0.38
C GLN A 19 60.16 -18.04 -0.93
N GLY A 20 59.29 -18.29 -1.90
CA GLY A 20 59.66 -18.93 -3.16
C GLY A 20 59.21 -20.37 -3.36
N HIS A 21 58.38 -20.70 -4.32
CA HIS A 21 58.77 -21.09 -5.68
C HIS A 21 57.60 -21.74 -6.41
N HIS A 22 57.31 -21.21 -7.59
CA HIS A 22 56.70 -21.99 -8.68
C HIS A 22 57.64 -23.08 -9.19
N PRO A 23 57.20 -24.14 -9.86
CA PRO A 23 57.51 -24.18 -11.27
C PRO A 23 56.35 -24.50 -12.24
N LYS A 24 56.63 -24.16 -13.45
CA LYS A 24 55.93 -24.28 -14.71
C LYS A 24 56.02 -25.68 -15.37
N LYS A 25 55.11 -25.82 -16.39
CA LYS A 25 55.26 -26.50 -17.71
C LYS A 25 54.80 -27.97 -17.75
N GLN A 26 54.15 -28.51 -18.77
CA GLN A 26 54.07 -28.37 -20.25
C GLN A 26 52.85 -29.21 -20.62
N GLY A 27 51.97 -29.00 -21.58
CA GLY A 27 52.21 -28.70 -23.00
C GLY A 27 51.65 -29.86 -23.85
N GLY A 28 50.83 -29.61 -24.80
CA GLY A 28 50.37 -30.61 -25.78
C GLY A 28 49.21 -30.12 -26.64
N ASP A 29 49.60 -29.60 -27.80
CA ASP A 29 48.76 -29.15 -28.92
C ASP A 29 48.03 -30.30 -29.60
N CYS A 30 46.97 -29.94 -30.35
CA CYS A 30 46.70 -30.16 -31.78
C CYS A 30 45.22 -29.84 -32.08
N ASP A 31 44.93 -28.76 -32.77
CA ASP A 31 44.62 -28.57 -34.20
C ASP A 31 43.40 -29.37 -34.69
N ALA A 32 42.44 -28.71 -35.26
CA ALA A 32 42.20 -28.20 -36.57
C ALA A 32 40.68 -28.05 -36.85
N ALA A 33 40.27 -26.94 -37.30
CA ALA A 33 39.78 -26.47 -38.57
C ALA A 33 38.25 -26.52 -38.82
N LEU A 34 37.74 -25.34 -39.04
CA LEU A 34 36.51 -24.95 -39.79
C LEU A 34 36.56 -25.46 -41.24
N PRO A 35 35.44 -25.53 -42.02
CA PRO A 35 34.91 -24.30 -42.60
C PRO A 35 33.37 -24.24 -42.78
N LEU A 36 32.90 -23.03 -42.97
CA LEU A 36 31.68 -22.57 -43.69
C LEU A 36 31.89 -22.71 -45.20
N PRO A 37 30.97 -22.36 -46.12
CA PRO A 37 29.57 -21.88 -46.08
C PRO A 37 28.66 -22.56 -47.16
N VAL A 38 27.46 -21.99 -47.43
CA VAL A 38 26.77 -21.73 -48.70
C VAL A 38 25.25 -21.67 -48.55
N ASP A 39 24.74 -20.47 -48.67
CA ASP A 39 23.72 -19.91 -49.54
C ASP A 39 22.68 -20.79 -50.22
N LEU A 40 21.41 -20.33 -50.15
CA LEU A 40 20.57 -19.85 -51.26
C LEU A 40 19.07 -19.78 -50.88
N ASP A 41 18.57 -18.60 -50.97
CA ASP A 41 17.16 -18.17 -51.20
C ASP A 41 16.73 -18.56 -52.67
N PRO A 42 15.55 -18.20 -53.14
CA PRO A 42 14.17 -18.02 -52.64
C PRO A 42 13.13 -18.79 -53.52
N ILE A 43 11.82 -18.61 -53.28
CA ILE A 43 10.70 -18.52 -54.26
C ILE A 43 9.35 -18.35 -53.53
N ASN A 44 8.81 -17.16 -53.53
CA ASN A 44 7.64 -16.59 -54.18
C ASN A 44 6.33 -17.41 -54.31
N ARG A 45 5.27 -16.88 -53.72
CA ARG A 45 4.04 -16.34 -54.34
C ARG A 45 2.81 -16.49 -53.44
N ALA A 46 2.22 -15.35 -53.12
CA ALA A 46 0.81 -15.15 -52.87
C ALA A 46 -0.05 -15.35 -54.16
N PRO A 47 -1.38 -15.24 -54.22
CA PRO A 47 -2.27 -14.44 -53.40
C PRO A 47 -3.70 -14.98 -53.17
N ALA A 48 -4.44 -14.25 -52.36
CA ALA A 48 -5.85 -13.88 -52.51
C ALA A 48 -6.92 -14.92 -52.21
N THR A 49 -7.89 -14.59 -51.41
CA THR A 49 -9.11 -13.89 -51.86
C THR A 49 -9.93 -13.37 -50.69
N PHE A 50 -10.35 -12.13 -50.81
CA PHE A 50 -11.41 -11.50 -50.06
C PHE A 50 -12.75 -12.24 -50.15
N LYS A 51 -13.44 -12.41 -49.03
CA LYS A 51 -14.92 -12.37 -49.00
C LYS A 51 -15.37 -11.52 -47.83
N LYS A 52 -15.98 -10.38 -48.16
CA LYS A 52 -16.84 -9.59 -47.32
C LYS A 52 -18.13 -10.37 -47.04
N PHE A 53 -18.62 -10.30 -45.79
CA PHE A 53 -20.02 -10.17 -45.39
C PHE A 53 -20.12 -9.76 -43.90
N PRO A 54 -21.32 -9.29 -43.42
CA PRO A 54 -21.45 -7.91 -43.00
C PRO A 54 -21.58 -7.75 -41.45
N ALA A 55 -21.56 -6.49 -41.03
CA ALA A 55 -21.76 -6.02 -39.69
C ALA A 55 -23.15 -6.42 -39.15
N SER A 56 -23.20 -6.96 -37.97
CA SER A 56 -24.18 -6.67 -36.92
C SER A 56 -23.85 -7.40 -35.61
N ALA A 57 -24.20 -6.74 -34.55
CA ALA A 57 -24.23 -7.18 -33.15
C ALA A 57 -23.02 -6.87 -32.32
N MET A 58 -23.23 -5.81 -31.55
CA MET A 58 -22.56 -5.46 -30.29
C MET A 58 -22.27 -6.67 -29.40
N GLY A 59 -21.00 -6.85 -29.08
CA GLY A 59 -20.53 -7.61 -27.95
C GLY A 59 -19.65 -6.72 -27.12
N ARG A 60 -20.12 -6.27 -25.98
CA ARG A 60 -19.37 -5.53 -24.98
C ARG A 60 -18.27 -6.41 -24.39
N THR A 61 -17.08 -5.89 -24.32
CA THR A 61 -15.92 -6.45 -23.66
C THR A 61 -15.40 -5.41 -22.67
N VAL A 62 -14.99 -5.62 -21.68
CA VAL A 62 -14.64 -5.78 -20.42
C VAL A 62 -13.26 -6.22 -20.04
N LEU A 63 -12.65 -5.91 -18.95
CA LEU A 63 -11.80 -5.67 -18.17
C LEU A 63 -11.05 -6.08 -17.10
N ALA A 64 -10.26 -5.83 -16.41
CA ALA A 64 -9.69 -6.39 -15.37
C ALA A 64 -8.57 -5.91 -14.57
N LEU A 65 -8.17 -6.36 -13.57
CA LEU A 65 -7.35 -5.94 -12.60
C LEU A 65 -6.26 -6.74 -12.13
N CYS A 66 -5.34 -6.26 -11.53
CA CYS A 66 -4.56 -6.92 -10.59
C CYS A 66 -3.91 -6.21 -9.50
N VAL A 67 -3.62 -6.87 -8.47
CA VAL A 67 -3.07 -6.43 -7.26
C VAL A 67 -1.66 -6.88 -7.09
N VAL A 68 -0.86 -5.94 -6.78
CA VAL A 68 0.38 -6.12 -6.04
C VAL A 68 0.01 -6.05 -4.56
N PRO A 69 0.64 -6.83 -3.68
CA PRO A 69 0.32 -6.79 -2.26
C PRO A 69 0.26 -5.35 -1.75
N SER A 70 -0.70 -5.06 -0.93
CA SER A 70 -1.22 -3.77 -0.47
C SER A 70 -0.24 -2.65 -0.11
N PHE A 71 1.05 -2.84 -0.29
CA PHE A 71 2.11 -1.89 0.08
C PHE A 71 2.69 -1.06 -1.08
N GLN A 72 2.44 -1.41 -2.34
CA GLN A 72 3.08 -0.72 -3.47
C GLN A 72 2.13 -0.02 -4.45
N LEU A 73 0.86 -0.37 -4.49
CA LEU A 73 -0.07 0.25 -5.44
C LEU A 73 -0.57 1.63 -4.98
N LEU A 74 -0.45 1.94 -3.69
CA LEU A 74 -0.81 3.26 -3.16
C LEU A 74 0.18 4.37 -3.57
N LEU A 75 1.39 3.99 -4.05
CA LEU A 75 2.43 4.92 -4.51
C LEU A 75 2.24 5.42 -5.95
N LEU A 76 1.32 4.82 -6.72
CA LEU A 76 1.21 5.08 -8.15
C LEU A 76 0.04 5.97 -8.57
N LEU A 77 -0.80 6.43 -7.65
CA LEU A 77 -2.00 7.20 -7.96
C LEU A 77 -2.01 8.62 -7.40
N GLN A 78 -0.86 9.25 -7.17
CA GLN A 78 -0.82 10.60 -6.62
C GLN A 78 -0.12 11.61 -7.50
N PRO A 79 -0.58 12.90 -7.49
CA PRO A 79 0.28 14.00 -7.82
C PRO A 79 1.45 14.00 -6.83
N ARG A 80 2.62 14.01 -7.36
CA ARG A 80 3.95 13.86 -6.76
C ARG A 80 4.08 14.46 -5.35
N PRO A 81 4.14 13.66 -4.27
CA PRO A 81 4.70 14.15 -3.02
C PRO A 81 6.22 14.14 -3.14
N SER A 82 6.88 15.11 -2.53
CA SER A 82 8.33 15.08 -2.35
C SER A 82 8.73 13.75 -1.70
N ALA A 83 9.83 13.14 -2.13
CA ALA A 83 10.31 11.83 -1.65
C ALA A 83 10.65 11.79 -0.14
N PHE A 84 10.58 12.95 0.53
CA PHE A 84 10.58 13.08 1.98
C PHE A 84 9.53 12.18 2.66
N ALA A 85 8.42 11.88 1.96
CA ALA A 85 7.41 10.94 2.43
C ALA A 85 7.91 9.50 2.57
N GLU A 86 8.87 9.03 1.77
CA GLU A 86 9.37 7.65 1.88
C GLU A 86 10.32 7.45 3.05
N GLN A 87 11.07 8.47 3.45
CA GLN A 87 11.99 8.39 4.60
C GLN A 87 11.28 8.59 5.95
N LEU A 88 10.19 9.36 5.96
CA LEU A 88 9.35 9.59 7.13
C LEU A 88 8.11 8.68 7.19
N ILE A 89 7.98 7.69 6.31
CA ILE A 89 6.85 6.72 6.24
C ILE A 89 6.56 6.00 7.57
N PHE A 90 7.53 5.99 8.48
CA PHE A 90 7.29 5.53 9.84
C PHE A 90 6.76 6.62 10.77
N ASP A 91 6.80 7.91 10.38
CA ASP A 91 6.76 8.97 11.35
C ASP A 91 5.85 10.16 11.08
N LEU A 92 5.26 10.28 9.92
CA LEU A 92 4.27 11.32 9.64
C LEU A 92 3.00 10.70 9.04
N PRO A 93 1.82 11.21 9.38
CA PRO A 93 0.59 10.73 8.77
C PRO A 93 0.62 11.05 7.27
N LEU A 94 0.82 10.02 6.47
CA LEU A 94 0.70 10.10 5.03
C LEU A 94 -0.77 10.22 4.67
N PHE A 95 -1.15 11.40 4.25
CA PHE A 95 -2.46 11.66 3.70
C PHE A 95 -2.52 11.17 2.26
N ARG A 96 -3.41 10.25 1.99
CA ARG A 96 -3.76 9.81 0.64
C ARG A 96 -5.25 9.63 0.47
N PHE A 97 -5.70 10.04 -0.68
CA PHE A 97 -7.04 10.41 -1.02
C PHE A 97 -7.83 9.38 -1.76
N THR A 98 -9.11 9.35 -1.55
CA THR A 98 -10.14 9.46 -2.58
C THR A 98 -11.50 9.79 -1.97
N SER A 99 -12.26 10.52 -2.61
CA SER A 99 -13.46 11.31 -2.48
C SER A 99 -14.78 10.49 -2.47
N ALA A 100 -15.93 10.92 -2.16
CA ALA A 100 -16.71 12.10 -2.22
C ALA A 100 -18.12 12.02 -1.62
N GLY A 101 -18.69 12.99 -1.32
CA GLY A 101 -19.85 13.81 -1.25
C GLY A 101 -21.25 13.20 -1.08
N PRO A 102 -22.40 13.94 -1.12
CA PRO A 102 -22.64 15.24 -0.50
C PRO A 102 -23.69 15.26 0.59
N GLY A 103 -23.70 16.29 1.36
CA GLY A 103 -24.51 16.55 2.52
C GLY A 103 -25.99 16.82 2.28
N LEU A 104 -26.78 16.56 3.31
CA LEU A 104 -28.13 17.06 3.49
C LEU A 104 -28.18 17.94 4.73
N LYS A 105 -28.72 19.15 4.53
CA LYS A 105 -28.83 20.24 5.50
C LYS A 105 -29.72 19.83 6.68
N LEU A 106 -29.19 20.06 7.86
CA LEU A 106 -29.96 20.14 9.11
C LEU A 106 -30.63 21.50 9.21
N TRP A 107 -31.89 21.51 9.64
CA TRP A 107 -32.50 22.63 10.30
C TRP A 107 -33.10 22.17 11.64
N PRO A 108 -33.04 23.04 12.66
CA PRO A 108 -33.21 22.64 14.03
C PRO A 108 -34.61 22.89 14.61
N ASN A 109 -34.89 22.11 15.67
CA ASN A 109 -35.74 22.42 16.80
C ASN A 109 -37.21 22.79 16.62
N SER A 110 -38.07 21.99 17.19
CA SER A 110 -38.85 22.46 18.34
C SER A 110 -39.62 21.35 19.02
N LYS A 111 -39.81 21.56 20.29
CA LYS A 111 -40.34 20.77 21.38
C LYS A 111 -41.84 20.41 21.23
N SER A 112 -42.17 19.36 21.91
CA SER A 112 -43.28 19.19 22.87
C SER A 112 -44.45 18.29 22.50
N SER A 113 -44.64 17.35 23.39
CA SER A 113 -45.80 16.90 24.13
C SER A 113 -46.95 16.20 23.41
N SER A 114 -47.06 14.97 23.81
CA SER A 114 -48.25 14.27 24.37
C SER A 114 -49.63 14.35 23.68
N VAL A 115 -50.22 13.22 23.58
CA VAL A 115 -51.54 12.88 24.13
C VAL A 115 -52.27 11.82 23.29
N PHE A 116 -52.37 10.64 23.83
CA PHE A 116 -53.55 9.76 23.99
C PHE A 116 -54.59 9.51 22.89
N THR A 117 -54.84 8.22 22.76
CA THR A 117 -56.13 7.50 22.67
C THR A 117 -56.90 7.41 21.34
N GLY A 118 -57.25 6.18 21.04
CA GLY A 118 -58.37 5.88 20.13
C GLY A 118 -58.53 4.41 19.71
N MET A 119 -58.89 3.55 20.66
CA MET A 119 -59.53 2.27 20.34
C MET A 119 -60.85 2.49 19.56
N ARG A 120 -61.17 1.67 18.59
CA ARG A 120 -62.46 0.99 18.52
C ARG A 120 -62.50 -0.21 17.55
N ARG A 121 -63.07 -1.24 18.11
CA ARG A 121 -63.50 -2.52 17.55
C ARG A 121 -64.60 -2.32 16.51
N CYS A 122 -64.66 -3.26 15.54
CA CYS A 122 -65.95 -3.76 15.04
C CYS A 122 -65.89 -5.28 14.86
N ARG A 123 -66.82 -5.93 15.47
CA ARG A 123 -67.10 -7.36 15.49
C ARG A 123 -68.21 -7.72 14.48
N SER A 124 -68.16 -8.99 14.03
CA SER A 124 -69.25 -9.91 13.72
C SER A 124 -69.83 -9.85 12.30
N LEU A 125 -69.87 -11.00 11.61
CA LEU A 125 -71.03 -11.87 11.64
C LEU A 125 -70.70 -13.26 11.05
N LEU A 126 -71.30 -14.22 11.70
CA LEU A 126 -71.34 -15.67 11.47
C LEU A 126 -71.93 -16.09 10.13
N GLY A 127 -71.46 -17.22 9.60
CA GLY A 127 -72.16 -18.03 8.60
C GLY A 127 -71.43 -19.38 8.48
N GLY A 128 -71.91 -20.36 9.24
CA GLY A 128 -71.43 -21.73 9.19
C GLY A 128 -72.01 -22.54 8.08
N PHE A 129 -71.21 -23.43 7.49
CA PHE A 129 -71.68 -24.68 6.90
C PHE A 129 -70.66 -25.78 7.18
N ALA A 130 -71.13 -26.83 7.83
CA ALA A 130 -70.35 -28.05 8.05
C ALA A 130 -70.53 -28.95 6.82
N LEU A 131 -69.41 -29.49 6.32
CA LEU A 131 -69.50 -30.77 5.56
C LEU A 131 -68.24 -31.58 5.87
N SER A 132 -68.49 -32.80 6.18
CA SER A 132 -67.61 -33.84 6.66
C SER A 132 -66.70 -34.40 5.62
N GLY A 133 -65.43 -34.62 6.00
CA GLY A 133 -64.67 -35.83 5.79
C GLY A 133 -64.27 -36.21 4.38
N LEU A 134 -62.91 -36.02 4.09
CA LEU A 134 -62.14 -37.08 3.45
C LEU A 134 -60.66 -36.77 3.70
N LEU A 135 -59.97 -37.46 4.62
CA LEU A 135 -58.55 -37.48 4.77
C LEU A 135 -57.93 -38.21 3.58
N LEU A 136 -57.49 -37.49 2.60
CA LEU A 136 -56.49 -37.95 1.61
C LEU A 136 -55.12 -37.54 2.09
N THR A 137 -54.37 -38.44 2.66
CA THR A 137 -52.93 -38.30 2.90
C THR A 137 -52.22 -38.26 1.55
N LEU A 138 -51.98 -37.07 1.04
CA LEU A 138 -51.01 -36.86 -0.01
C LEU A 138 -49.59 -36.91 0.64
N PRO A 139 -48.68 -37.72 0.11
CA PRO A 139 -47.28 -37.63 0.57
C PRO A 139 -46.77 -36.25 0.19
N SER A 140 -46.29 -35.51 1.21
CA SER A 140 -45.53 -34.27 1.01
C SER A 140 -44.26 -34.64 0.25
N ALA A 141 -44.32 -34.59 -1.06
CA ALA A 141 -43.12 -34.53 -1.87
C ALA A 141 -42.46 -33.19 -1.56
N SER A 142 -41.53 -33.21 -0.63
CA SER A 142 -40.54 -32.15 -0.52
C SER A 142 -39.80 -32.09 -1.87
N LEU A 143 -40.22 -31.12 -2.69
CA LEU A 143 -39.43 -30.70 -3.85
C LEU A 143 -37.99 -30.41 -3.30
N PRO A 144 -36.96 -31.02 -3.87
CA PRO A 144 -35.60 -30.59 -3.50
C PRO A 144 -35.54 -29.09 -3.81
N LEU A 145 -35.22 -28.27 -2.80
CA LEU A 145 -34.75 -26.89 -3.05
C LEU A 145 -33.70 -27.05 -4.13
N GLN A 146 -33.96 -26.52 -5.32
CA GLN A 146 -32.90 -26.39 -6.33
C GLN A 146 -31.77 -25.68 -5.63
N ALA A 147 -30.61 -26.32 -5.50
CA ALA A 147 -29.42 -25.71 -5.00
C ALA A 147 -29.19 -24.46 -5.86
N ALA A 148 -29.30 -23.28 -5.27
CA ALA A 148 -29.04 -22.04 -5.97
C ALA A 148 -27.65 -22.21 -6.61
N ASP A 149 -27.52 -21.94 -7.91
CA ASP A 149 -26.26 -22.08 -8.62
C ASP A 149 -25.23 -21.21 -7.92
N GLN A 150 -24.20 -21.85 -7.37
CA GLN A 150 -23.13 -21.12 -6.70
C GLN A 150 -22.38 -20.27 -7.73
N PRO A 151 -22.03 -19.01 -7.41
CA PRO A 151 -21.27 -18.18 -8.31
C PRO A 151 -19.94 -18.87 -8.67
N PRO A 152 -19.43 -18.70 -9.90
CA PRO A 152 -18.18 -19.31 -10.31
C PRO A 152 -17.03 -18.86 -9.42
N LEU A 153 -16.01 -19.72 -9.24
CA LEU A 153 -14.76 -19.33 -8.61
C LEU A 153 -14.09 -18.26 -9.47
N ILE A 154 -13.69 -17.14 -8.87
CA ILE A 154 -12.80 -16.19 -9.51
C ILE A 154 -11.41 -16.81 -9.50
N PRO A 155 -10.77 -17.07 -10.66
CA PRO A 155 -9.43 -17.65 -10.69
C PRO A 155 -8.41 -16.79 -9.95
N ARG A 156 -7.49 -17.39 -9.21
CA ARG A 156 -6.37 -16.67 -8.57
C ARG A 156 -5.58 -15.85 -9.57
N GLU A 157 -5.39 -16.37 -10.79
CA GLU A 157 -4.74 -15.68 -11.90
C GLU A 157 -5.43 -14.35 -12.24
N VAL A 158 -6.76 -14.28 -12.09
CA VAL A 158 -7.56 -13.05 -12.31
C VAL A 158 -7.39 -12.08 -11.16
N LEU A 159 -7.25 -12.54 -9.92
CA LEU A 159 -7.13 -11.70 -8.73
C LEU A 159 -5.69 -11.27 -8.42
N PHE A 160 -4.71 -12.14 -8.64
CA PHE A 160 -3.31 -11.95 -8.22
C PHE A 160 -2.30 -12.13 -9.37
N GLY A 161 -2.75 -12.38 -10.58
CA GLY A 161 -1.92 -12.36 -11.77
C GLY A 161 -1.64 -10.92 -12.25
N ASN A 162 -0.97 -10.73 -13.37
CA ASN A 162 -0.71 -9.38 -13.90
C ASN A 162 -2.00 -8.68 -14.35
N PRO A 163 -2.11 -7.35 -14.13
CA PRO A 163 -3.12 -6.52 -14.76
C PRO A 163 -2.98 -6.50 -16.29
N GLU A 164 -4.06 -6.11 -16.96
CA GLU A 164 -3.96 -5.77 -18.37
C GLU A 164 -3.22 -4.45 -18.55
N ILE A 165 -3.57 -3.44 -17.76
CA ILE A 165 -2.91 -2.12 -17.74
C ILE A 165 -2.98 -1.55 -16.32
N VAL A 166 -1.85 -1.03 -15.79
CA VAL A 166 -1.76 -0.38 -14.48
C VAL A 166 -0.66 0.68 -14.45
N ALA A 167 -0.63 1.51 -13.42
CA ALA A 167 0.37 2.56 -13.22
C ALA A 167 0.48 3.49 -14.43
N VAL A 168 -0.65 4.10 -14.76
CA VAL A 168 -0.78 4.96 -15.93
C VAL A 168 -0.35 6.37 -15.59
N ASP A 169 0.44 6.97 -16.46
CA ASP A 169 0.97 8.33 -16.36
C ASP A 169 0.74 9.08 -17.68
N LEU A 170 0.22 10.30 -17.61
CA LEU A 170 -0.10 11.13 -18.77
C LEU A 170 1.11 11.98 -19.14
N SER A 171 1.49 12.01 -20.43
CA SER A 171 2.56 12.92 -20.84
C SER A 171 2.17 14.39 -20.64
N PRO A 172 3.14 15.28 -20.29
CA PRO A 172 2.84 16.69 -20.03
C PRO A 172 2.17 17.44 -21.17
N ASP A 173 2.34 16.97 -22.41
CA ASP A 173 1.68 17.52 -23.59
C ASP A 173 0.27 16.95 -23.85
N GLY A 174 -0.18 16.02 -23.00
CA GLY A 174 -1.48 15.38 -23.13
C GLY A 174 -1.63 14.43 -24.31
N THR A 175 -0.53 14.01 -24.97
CA THR A 175 -0.60 13.25 -26.22
C THR A 175 -0.32 11.76 -26.06
N ARG A 176 0.38 11.35 -24.99
CA ARG A 176 0.81 9.97 -24.75
C ARG A 176 0.48 9.49 -23.34
N LEU A 177 0.40 8.17 -23.20
CA LEU A 177 0.33 7.47 -21.90
C LEU A 177 1.54 6.56 -21.76
N ALA A 178 2.20 6.61 -20.61
CA ALA A 178 3.08 5.56 -20.11
C ALA A 178 2.29 4.67 -19.15
N TYR A 179 2.53 3.37 -19.13
CA TYR A 179 1.82 2.43 -18.27
C TYR A 179 2.54 1.11 -18.14
N LEU A 180 2.20 0.33 -17.14
CA LEU A 180 2.65 -1.05 -17.02
C LEU A 180 1.63 -2.00 -17.65
N ALA A 181 2.12 -2.96 -18.45
CA ALA A 181 1.34 -4.07 -19.00
C ALA A 181 2.22 -5.32 -19.16
N PRO A 182 1.63 -6.53 -19.20
CA PRO A 182 2.39 -7.76 -19.39
C PRO A 182 3.09 -7.83 -20.74
N LEU A 183 4.36 -8.24 -20.71
CA LEU A 183 5.11 -8.75 -21.86
C LEU A 183 5.67 -10.12 -21.44
N ASP A 184 5.30 -11.18 -22.15
CA ASP A 184 5.69 -12.57 -21.83
C ASP A 184 5.41 -12.97 -20.37
N GLY A 185 4.31 -12.44 -19.79
CA GLY A 185 3.87 -12.74 -18.44
C GLY A 185 4.57 -11.96 -17.31
N VAL A 186 5.37 -10.93 -17.64
CA VAL A 186 6.00 -10.01 -16.68
C VAL A 186 5.57 -8.59 -16.99
N LEU A 187 5.22 -7.81 -15.97
CA LEU A 187 4.90 -6.39 -16.13
C LEU A 187 6.11 -5.62 -16.65
N ASN A 188 5.91 -4.95 -17.74
CA ASN A 188 6.88 -4.10 -18.42
C ASN A 188 6.29 -2.72 -18.66
N LEU A 189 7.15 -1.72 -18.82
CA LEU A 189 6.74 -0.37 -19.16
C LEU A 189 6.41 -0.28 -20.64
N TRP A 190 5.28 0.34 -20.95
CA TRP A 190 4.77 0.57 -22.29
C TRP A 190 4.47 2.04 -22.51
N VAL A 191 4.43 2.44 -23.78
CA VAL A 191 3.93 3.76 -24.20
C VAL A 191 2.92 3.60 -25.34
N ARG A 192 1.91 4.48 -25.35
CA ARG A 192 0.93 4.58 -26.46
C ARG A 192 0.52 6.03 -26.70
N ASP A 193 0.18 6.35 -27.94
CA ASP A 193 -0.43 7.63 -28.30
C ASP A 193 -1.92 7.62 -27.91
N LEU A 194 -2.42 8.72 -27.39
CA LEU A 194 -3.85 8.89 -27.03
C LEU A 194 -4.76 8.96 -28.25
N ASP A 195 -4.27 9.42 -29.39
CA ASP A 195 -5.01 9.48 -30.65
C ASP A 195 -4.94 8.20 -31.48
N GLY A 196 -4.15 7.21 -31.01
CA GLY A 196 -4.01 5.91 -31.66
C GLY A 196 -3.19 5.90 -32.96
N ARG A 197 -2.45 6.98 -33.27
CA ARG A 197 -1.63 7.06 -34.49
C ARG A 197 -0.55 6.00 -34.54
N ARG A 198 0.08 5.74 -33.43
CA ARG A 198 1.07 4.67 -33.28
C ARG A 198 0.51 3.56 -32.39
N PRO A 199 0.77 2.28 -32.69
CA PRO A 199 0.36 1.19 -31.82
C PRO A 199 1.10 1.23 -30.48
N PRO A 200 0.52 0.69 -29.40
CA PRO A 200 1.22 0.50 -28.15
C PRO A 200 2.51 -0.29 -28.33
N ARG A 201 3.57 0.13 -27.65
CA ARG A 201 4.86 -0.57 -27.70
C ARG A 201 5.53 -0.67 -26.34
N PRO A 202 6.22 -1.80 -26.02
CA PRO A 202 6.99 -1.94 -24.81
C PRO A 202 8.27 -1.10 -24.89
N LEU A 203 8.58 -0.43 -23.78
CA LEU A 203 9.85 0.28 -23.56
C LEU A 203 10.87 -0.61 -22.85
N THR A 204 10.40 -1.52 -22.00
CA THR A 204 11.26 -2.45 -21.26
C THR A 204 10.94 -3.90 -21.62
N ARG A 205 11.86 -4.83 -21.33
CA ARG A 205 11.73 -6.26 -21.63
C ARG A 205 12.26 -7.12 -20.48
N SER A 206 11.80 -6.83 -19.26
CA SER A 206 12.09 -7.64 -18.10
C SER A 206 11.44 -9.02 -18.25
N GLN A 207 12.18 -10.08 -17.88
CA GLN A 207 11.71 -11.47 -18.01
C GLN A 207 11.44 -12.16 -16.67
N GLN A 208 11.95 -11.62 -15.58
CA GLN A 208 11.87 -12.24 -14.26
C GLN A 208 11.08 -11.39 -13.27
N ARG A 209 11.48 -10.14 -13.08
CA ARG A 209 10.91 -9.25 -12.07
C ARG A 209 10.08 -8.16 -12.74
N PRO A 210 8.87 -7.87 -12.24
CA PRO A 210 8.03 -6.77 -12.73
C PRO A 210 8.77 -5.43 -12.68
N GLN A 211 8.60 -4.61 -13.72
CA GLN A 211 9.00 -3.21 -13.68
C GLN A 211 8.12 -2.44 -12.70
N ARG A 212 8.69 -1.42 -12.08
CA ARG A 212 7.93 -0.42 -11.33
C ARG A 212 7.35 0.61 -12.28
N GLY A 213 6.36 1.38 -11.83
CA GLY A 213 5.82 2.51 -12.59
C GLY A 213 6.91 3.50 -12.99
N ALA A 214 6.59 4.35 -13.95
CA ALA A 214 7.44 5.43 -14.38
C ALA A 214 6.63 6.72 -14.49
N SER A 215 7.30 7.86 -14.25
CA SER A 215 6.70 9.18 -14.43
C SER A 215 7.43 9.93 -15.52
N TRP A 216 6.68 10.69 -16.31
CA TRP A 216 7.27 11.59 -17.31
C TRP A 216 8.10 12.69 -16.63
N THR A 217 9.22 13.06 -17.26
CA THR A 217 9.87 14.35 -16.95
C THR A 217 8.93 15.49 -17.33
N PRO A 218 9.00 16.64 -16.65
CA PRO A 218 8.07 17.76 -16.90
C PRO A 218 8.04 18.30 -18.33
N ASP A 219 9.07 18.03 -19.14
CA ASP A 219 9.13 18.37 -20.57
C ASP A 219 8.71 17.21 -21.51
N GLY A 220 8.40 16.03 -20.93
CA GLY A 220 8.02 14.85 -21.70
C GLY A 220 9.14 14.18 -22.50
N ARG A 221 10.42 14.59 -22.31
CA ARG A 221 11.56 13.98 -23.02
C ARG A 221 11.91 12.59 -22.53
N TYR A 222 11.75 12.32 -21.23
CA TYR A 222 12.13 11.07 -20.62
C TYR A 222 11.04 10.55 -19.67
N LEU A 223 11.18 9.28 -19.31
CA LEU A 223 10.48 8.65 -18.20
C LEU A 223 11.50 8.31 -17.12
N ILE A 224 11.16 8.57 -15.86
CA ILE A 224 11.94 8.19 -14.70
C ILE A 224 11.25 7.03 -14.02
N SER A 225 11.99 5.95 -13.77
CA SER A 225 11.53 4.76 -13.08
C SER A 225 12.53 4.34 -12.02
N THR A 226 12.15 3.40 -11.16
CA THR A 226 13.04 2.79 -10.17
C THR A 226 13.06 1.28 -10.33
N ARG A 227 14.18 0.65 -9.96
CA ARG A 227 14.30 -0.81 -9.84
C ARG A 227 15.10 -1.17 -8.60
N ASP A 228 14.88 -2.35 -8.06
CA ASP A 228 15.65 -2.90 -6.94
C ASP A 228 16.20 -4.30 -7.26
N GLY A 229 17.05 -4.83 -6.40
CA GLY A 229 17.61 -6.18 -6.48
C GLY A 229 16.77 -7.15 -5.65
N ASP A 230 15.92 -7.99 -6.30
CA ASP A 230 15.23 -9.11 -5.67
C ASP A 230 14.50 -8.79 -4.33
N GLY A 231 14.05 -7.53 -4.16
CA GLY A 231 13.31 -7.10 -2.98
C GLY A 231 14.15 -6.60 -1.81
N ASP A 232 15.43 -6.30 -2.03
CA ASP A 232 16.36 -5.79 -1.01
C ASP A 232 16.16 -4.30 -0.66
N GLU A 233 15.23 -3.62 -1.36
CA GLU A 233 14.91 -2.18 -1.22
C GLU A 233 16.08 -1.22 -1.55
N ASN A 234 17.20 -1.70 -2.09
CA ASN A 234 18.25 -0.84 -2.64
C ASN A 234 17.85 -0.37 -4.03
N THR A 235 17.16 0.77 -4.08
CA THR A 235 16.56 1.30 -5.30
C THR A 235 17.56 2.05 -6.16
N VAL A 236 17.53 1.77 -7.47
CA VAL A 236 18.29 2.48 -8.51
C VAL A 236 17.32 3.33 -9.33
N LEU A 237 17.64 4.59 -9.54
CA LEU A 237 16.88 5.48 -10.42
C LEU A 237 17.31 5.27 -11.86
N VAL A 238 16.34 5.13 -12.76
CA VAL A 238 16.55 4.81 -14.17
C VAL A 238 15.83 5.84 -15.05
N ARG A 239 16.56 6.41 -16.02
CA ARG A 239 15.99 7.20 -17.11
C ARG A 239 15.67 6.28 -18.29
N ILE A 240 14.51 6.47 -18.90
CA ILE A 240 14.05 5.73 -20.07
C ILE A 240 13.68 6.72 -21.16
N ASP A 241 14.23 6.53 -22.35
CA ASP A 241 13.85 7.29 -23.52
C ASP A 241 12.53 6.75 -24.09
N PRO A 242 11.46 7.54 -24.13
CA PRO A 242 10.12 7.07 -24.51
C PRO A 242 10.00 6.76 -26.01
N ASP A 243 10.93 7.16 -26.87
CA ASP A 243 10.90 6.91 -28.30
C ASP A 243 11.74 5.70 -28.71
N THR A 244 12.81 5.41 -28.02
CA THR A 244 13.73 4.30 -28.34
C THR A 244 13.64 3.13 -27.35
N GLY A 245 13.20 3.38 -26.10
CA GLY A 245 13.28 2.43 -24.99
C GLY A 245 14.68 2.31 -24.39
N ALA A 246 15.62 3.18 -24.78
CA ALA A 246 16.96 3.19 -24.20
C ALA A 246 16.91 3.53 -22.71
N MET A 247 17.57 2.70 -21.89
CA MET A 247 17.59 2.81 -20.43
C MET A 247 19.00 3.20 -19.95
N VAL A 248 19.07 4.11 -18.98
CA VAL A 248 20.31 4.54 -18.35
C VAL A 248 20.11 4.60 -16.83
N ASP A 249 20.98 3.90 -16.08
CA ASP A 249 21.04 4.02 -14.63
C ASP A 249 21.60 5.39 -14.25
N LEU A 250 20.84 6.16 -13.49
CA LEU A 250 21.23 7.50 -13.04
C LEU A 250 21.93 7.50 -11.68
N THR A 251 21.72 6.45 -10.88
CA THR A 251 22.29 6.31 -9.54
C THR A 251 23.05 4.99 -9.39
N PRO A 252 23.94 4.86 -8.38
CA PRO A 252 24.69 3.62 -8.15
C PRO A 252 23.78 2.41 -7.91
N SER A 253 24.23 1.22 -8.35
CA SER A 253 23.42 0.01 -8.36
C SER A 253 23.77 -1.03 -7.28
N ARG A 254 24.75 -0.78 -6.39
CA ARG A 254 25.16 -1.77 -5.38
C ARG A 254 25.14 -1.18 -3.98
N GLY A 255 24.22 -1.71 -3.14
CA GLY A 255 24.13 -1.39 -1.73
C GLY A 255 23.79 0.07 -1.43
N VAL A 256 23.27 0.79 -2.42
CA VAL A 256 22.86 2.19 -2.30
C VAL A 256 21.36 2.26 -2.54
N LYS A 257 20.66 2.90 -1.62
CA LYS A 257 19.25 3.25 -1.79
C LYS A 257 19.17 4.67 -2.35
N ALA A 258 18.56 4.82 -3.51
CA ALA A 258 18.24 6.11 -4.09
C ALA A 258 16.78 6.46 -3.83
N THR A 259 16.51 7.70 -3.44
CA THR A 259 15.17 8.28 -3.30
C THR A 259 15.03 9.49 -4.21
N VAL A 260 13.86 9.68 -4.82
CA VAL A 260 13.53 10.91 -5.54
C VAL A 260 12.92 11.87 -4.53
N GLU A 261 13.60 12.97 -4.26
CA GLU A 261 13.14 13.97 -3.29
C GLU A 261 12.11 14.92 -3.91
N THR A 262 12.43 15.48 -5.07
CA THR A 262 11.54 16.43 -5.75
C THR A 262 11.90 16.63 -7.21
N PHE A 263 10.88 17.03 -8.01
CA PHE A 263 10.99 17.56 -9.35
C PHE A 263 10.49 19.01 -9.39
N ASP A 264 10.90 19.76 -10.41
CA ASP A 264 10.31 21.05 -10.71
C ASP A 264 10.09 21.21 -12.24
N ARG A 265 8.89 21.66 -12.63
CA ARG A 265 8.51 21.81 -14.05
C ARG A 265 9.29 22.92 -14.78
N ASP A 266 9.88 23.86 -14.04
CA ASP A 266 10.64 24.97 -14.63
C ASP A 266 12.10 24.58 -14.90
N VAL A 267 12.58 23.49 -14.31
CA VAL A 267 13.91 22.90 -14.57
C VAL A 267 13.78 21.42 -14.93
N PRO A 268 13.13 21.11 -16.06
CA PRO A 268 12.66 19.76 -16.39
C PRO A 268 13.78 18.72 -16.59
N ASP A 269 15.04 19.15 -16.72
CA ASP A 269 16.21 18.29 -16.83
C ASP A 269 16.91 18.01 -15.48
N GLU A 270 16.36 18.54 -14.39
CA GLU A 270 16.90 18.38 -13.06
C GLU A 270 15.87 17.72 -12.11
N LEU A 271 16.39 16.94 -11.18
CA LEU A 271 15.65 16.48 -10.01
C LEU A 271 16.60 16.42 -8.80
N VAL A 272 16.05 16.43 -7.60
CA VAL A 272 16.83 16.18 -6.39
C VAL A 272 16.67 14.72 -5.98
N VAL A 273 17.81 14.06 -5.73
CA VAL A 273 17.88 12.67 -5.24
C VAL A 273 18.57 12.60 -3.90
N GLY A 274 18.05 11.75 -3.02
CA GLY A 274 18.74 11.31 -1.83
C GLY A 274 19.51 10.02 -2.09
N LEU A 275 20.77 9.94 -1.66
CA LEU A 275 21.61 8.73 -1.78
C LEU A 275 22.27 8.41 -0.44
N ASN A 276 22.18 7.16 0.01
CA ASN A 276 22.85 6.69 1.21
C ASN A 276 24.22 6.02 0.92
N ASP A 277 24.89 6.46 -0.14
CA ASP A 277 26.16 5.89 -0.63
C ASP A 277 27.36 6.18 0.29
N ARG A 278 27.32 7.28 1.07
CA ARG A 278 28.35 7.63 2.05
C ARG A 278 28.13 6.93 3.41
N ASP A 279 26.90 6.95 3.88
CA ASP A 279 26.47 6.36 5.15
C ASP A 279 25.11 5.64 4.95
N PRO A 280 25.01 4.34 5.20
CA PRO A 280 23.78 3.59 4.93
C PRO A 280 22.57 4.04 5.76
N ARG A 281 22.80 4.90 6.77
CA ARG A 281 21.73 5.46 7.63
C ARG A 281 21.10 6.72 7.06
N TYR A 282 21.84 7.51 6.27
CA TYR A 282 21.44 8.86 5.88
C TYR A 282 21.57 9.09 4.38
N HIS A 283 20.63 9.82 3.84
CA HIS A 283 20.61 10.15 2.42
C HIS A 283 21.14 11.55 2.19
N ASP A 284 22.32 11.66 1.61
CA ASP A 284 22.87 12.95 1.14
C ASP A 284 22.10 13.38 -0.11
N LEU A 285 21.85 14.69 -0.24
CA LEU A 285 21.02 15.25 -1.29
C LEU A 285 21.89 15.74 -2.47
N TYR A 286 21.51 15.33 -3.67
CA TYR A 286 22.19 15.70 -4.90
C TYR A 286 21.19 16.28 -5.91
N VAL A 287 21.60 17.34 -6.63
CA VAL A 287 20.94 17.72 -7.88
C VAL A 287 21.45 16.77 -8.95
N LEU A 288 20.54 16.06 -9.60
CA LEU A 288 20.81 15.13 -10.67
C LEU A 288 20.32 15.71 -12.00
N GLU A 289 21.22 15.90 -12.94
CA GLU A 289 20.92 16.26 -14.32
C GLU A 289 20.46 15.00 -15.08
N ILE A 290 19.22 14.96 -15.49
CA ILE A 290 18.57 13.75 -16.04
C ILE A 290 19.21 13.34 -17.36
N SER A 291 19.51 14.31 -18.24
CA SER A 291 20.06 14.05 -19.58
C SER A 291 21.44 13.44 -19.55
N THR A 292 22.30 13.83 -18.62
CA THR A 292 23.70 13.40 -18.54
C THR A 292 23.98 12.39 -17.42
N GLY A 293 23.13 12.31 -16.40
CA GLY A 293 23.38 11.56 -15.17
C GLY A 293 24.40 12.22 -14.23
N ARG A 294 24.79 13.48 -14.50
CA ARG A 294 25.71 14.23 -13.65
C ARG A 294 25.03 14.58 -12.33
N ARG A 295 25.70 14.29 -11.21
CA ARG A 295 25.24 14.56 -9.86
C ARG A 295 26.10 15.64 -9.22
N THR A 296 25.46 16.64 -8.65
CA THR A 296 26.14 17.70 -7.89
C THR A 296 25.63 17.67 -6.46
N LEU A 297 26.52 17.52 -5.49
CA LEU A 297 26.14 17.52 -4.07
C LEU A 297 25.46 18.85 -3.73
N LEU A 298 24.23 18.78 -3.25
CA LEU A 298 23.46 19.91 -2.77
C LEU A 298 23.62 20.09 -1.25
N GLN A 299 23.44 19.01 -0.49
CA GLN A 299 23.51 19.04 0.96
C GLN A 299 23.88 17.67 1.54
N ARG A 300 24.80 17.63 2.51
CA ARG A 300 25.08 16.44 3.32
C ARG A 300 24.15 16.36 4.52
N VAL A 301 23.76 15.14 4.86
CA VAL A 301 23.03 14.80 6.10
C VAL A 301 24.02 14.12 7.04
N GLU A 302 24.72 14.90 7.87
CA GLU A 302 25.83 14.39 8.69
C GLU A 302 25.39 13.92 10.08
N ASP A 303 24.32 14.49 10.60
CA ASP A 303 23.84 14.33 11.98
C ASP A 303 22.50 13.59 12.12
N GLY A 304 22.05 12.97 11.04
CA GLY A 304 20.80 12.19 11.03
C GLY A 304 19.54 13.03 11.03
N ARG A 305 19.65 14.34 10.81
CA ARG A 305 18.50 15.25 10.68
C ARG A 305 18.05 15.33 9.21
N PRO A 306 16.92 14.72 8.85
CA PRO A 306 16.39 14.81 7.49
C PRO A 306 16.22 16.25 7.01
N ILE A 307 16.42 16.48 5.72
CA ILE A 307 16.38 17.82 5.11
C ILE A 307 15.39 17.81 3.95
N VAL A 308 14.46 18.76 3.97
CA VAL A 308 13.50 18.98 2.86
C VAL A 308 14.06 20.03 1.91
N VAL A 309 13.94 19.72 0.64
CA VAL A 309 14.39 20.60 -0.46
C VAL A 309 13.21 20.96 -1.33
N GLN A 310 13.15 22.19 -1.73
CA GLN A 310 12.23 22.67 -2.76
C GLN A 310 12.92 23.76 -3.58
N ARG A 311 12.40 24.03 -4.78
CA ARG A 311 12.87 25.14 -5.58
C ARG A 311 12.20 26.42 -5.08
N ILE A 312 12.99 27.38 -4.57
CA ILE A 312 12.54 28.66 -4.03
C ILE A 312 13.37 29.74 -4.69
N ASP A 313 12.76 30.85 -5.13
CA ASP A 313 13.43 31.96 -5.80
C ASP A 313 14.33 31.51 -6.98
N GLY A 314 13.90 30.48 -7.71
CA GLY A 314 14.56 29.98 -8.91
C GLY A 314 15.74 29.03 -8.66
N ALA A 315 16.03 28.61 -7.42
CA ALA A 315 17.13 27.70 -7.08
C ALA A 315 16.65 26.56 -6.17
N TRP A 316 17.31 25.39 -6.24
CA TRP A 316 17.12 24.30 -5.29
C TRP A 316 17.61 24.73 -3.90
N HIS A 317 16.70 24.69 -2.93
CA HIS A 317 16.97 25.20 -1.58
C HIS A 317 16.65 24.14 -0.52
N PRO A 318 17.65 23.68 0.25
CA PRO A 318 17.42 22.94 1.47
C PRO A 318 16.85 23.90 2.52
N TYR A 319 15.53 23.92 2.70
CA TYR A 319 14.86 24.96 3.48
C TYR A 319 14.37 24.52 4.85
N LEU A 320 14.19 23.21 5.06
CA LEU A 320 13.69 22.69 6.31
C LEU A 320 14.58 21.55 6.78
N ARG A 321 14.97 21.53 8.05
CA ARG A 321 15.70 20.46 8.71
C ARG A 321 14.88 19.94 9.88
N VAL A 322 14.80 18.60 10.02
CA VAL A 322 13.98 17.95 11.03
C VAL A 322 14.88 17.28 12.07
N GLU A 323 14.77 17.67 13.32
CA GLU A 323 15.45 17.06 14.44
C GLU A 323 14.51 16.10 15.19
N PRO A 324 14.74 14.79 15.17
CA PRO A 324 14.04 13.85 16.03
C PRO A 324 14.43 14.11 17.49
N LEU A 325 13.41 14.28 18.33
CA LEU A 325 13.61 14.55 19.76
C LEU A 325 13.69 13.25 20.57
N THR A 326 14.33 13.30 21.72
CA THR A 326 14.50 12.13 22.61
C THR A 326 13.17 11.62 23.18
N ASP A 327 12.13 12.44 23.22
CA ASP A 327 10.78 12.05 23.60
C ASP A 327 9.96 11.44 22.45
N GLY A 328 10.52 11.44 21.22
CA GLY A 328 9.84 10.99 20.01
C GLY A 328 9.05 12.10 19.30
N GLY A 329 9.20 13.35 19.73
CA GLY A 329 8.71 14.52 19.02
C GLY A 329 9.64 14.97 17.90
N PHE A 330 9.32 16.11 17.28
CA PHE A 330 10.14 16.75 16.22
C PHE A 330 10.35 18.23 16.50
N ALA A 331 11.56 18.71 16.27
CA ALA A 331 11.85 20.12 16.08
C ALA A 331 12.18 20.39 14.62
N TYR A 332 11.68 21.49 14.10
CA TYR A 332 11.92 21.95 12.75
C TYR A 332 12.77 23.22 12.78
N GLU A 333 13.80 23.22 12.00
CA GLU A 333 14.64 24.39 11.75
C GLU A 333 14.46 24.79 10.29
N MET A 334 14.40 26.09 10.05
CA MET A 334 14.20 26.68 8.73
C MET A 334 15.42 27.49 8.31
N ARG A 335 15.71 27.50 7.03
CA ARG A 335 16.70 28.34 6.38
C ARG A 335 16.17 28.77 5.03
N LEU A 336 15.75 30.04 4.92
CA LEU A 336 15.21 30.58 3.68
C LEU A 336 16.33 31.16 2.79
N PRO A 337 16.08 31.43 1.50
CA PRO A 337 17.04 32.13 0.64
C PRO A 337 17.50 33.44 1.28
N GLY A 338 18.84 33.59 1.43
CA GLY A 338 19.44 34.73 2.14
C GLY A 338 19.87 34.45 3.58
N ASP A 339 19.29 33.44 4.24
CA ASP A 339 19.71 33.02 5.57
C ASP A 339 21.08 32.34 5.53
N GLN A 340 21.99 32.69 6.45
CA GLN A 340 23.28 32.01 6.58
C GLN A 340 23.16 30.74 7.40
N ASP A 341 22.34 30.77 8.45
CA ASP A 341 22.21 29.71 9.45
C ASP A 341 20.80 29.16 9.52
N TRP A 342 20.69 27.92 10.01
CA TRP A 342 19.42 27.31 10.39
C TRP A 342 18.85 27.99 11.63
N ARG A 343 17.57 28.38 11.61
CA ARG A 343 16.86 28.98 12.75
C ARG A 343 15.69 28.10 13.19
N PRO A 344 15.41 28.03 14.50
CA PRO A 344 14.23 27.29 15.00
C PRO A 344 12.93 27.82 14.36
N PHE A 345 12.03 26.88 14.00
CA PHE A 345 10.74 27.26 13.38
C PHE A 345 9.55 26.68 14.13
N LEU A 346 9.46 25.35 14.25
CA LEU A 346 8.38 24.66 14.93
C LEU A 346 8.94 23.58 15.85
N ARG A 347 8.19 23.27 16.91
CA ARG A 347 8.54 22.16 17.81
C ARG A 347 7.27 21.49 18.30
N PHE A 348 7.22 20.18 18.16
CA PHE A 348 6.12 19.34 18.60
C PHE A 348 6.64 18.24 19.53
N GLY A 349 6.02 18.07 20.67
CA GLY A 349 6.21 16.85 21.49
C GLY A 349 5.57 15.65 20.78
N PHE A 350 5.86 14.47 21.30
CA PHE A 350 5.42 13.21 20.70
C PHE A 350 3.93 13.19 20.31
N ASN A 351 3.05 13.72 21.16
CA ASN A 351 1.62 13.62 20.95
C ASN A 351 1.14 14.37 19.70
N ASP A 352 1.75 15.51 19.40
CA ASP A 352 1.36 16.35 18.25
C ASP A 352 2.21 16.08 17.01
N ALA A 353 3.43 15.59 17.19
CA ALA A 353 4.41 15.38 16.11
C ALA A 353 3.91 14.45 14.98
N ARG A 354 2.93 13.58 15.30
CA ARG A 354 2.40 12.59 14.35
C ARG A 354 1.35 13.17 13.38
N GLY A 355 0.76 14.32 13.70
CA GLY A 355 -0.23 15.01 12.88
C GLY A 355 0.16 16.44 12.53
N SER A 356 1.37 16.87 12.97
CA SER A 356 1.81 18.27 12.83
C SER A 356 3.14 18.37 12.12
N GLY A 357 3.23 19.28 11.17
CA GLY A 357 4.47 19.62 10.47
C GLY A 357 4.20 20.42 9.19
N PRO A 358 5.26 21.03 8.64
CA PRO A 358 5.22 21.68 7.34
C PRO A 358 4.94 20.67 6.22
N LEU A 359 4.18 21.07 5.21
CA LEU A 359 3.83 20.27 4.03
C LEU A 359 4.61 20.69 2.78
N GLY A 360 4.88 22.00 2.60
CA GLY A 360 5.64 22.52 1.47
C GLY A 360 5.26 23.96 1.13
N PHE A 361 6.15 24.64 0.40
CA PHE A 361 5.86 25.96 -0.17
C PHE A 361 5.00 25.84 -1.42
N THR A 362 4.19 26.86 -1.66
CA THR A 362 3.65 27.13 -2.99
C THR A 362 4.78 27.32 -3.99
N ARG A 363 4.53 27.07 -5.27
CA ARG A 363 5.54 27.15 -6.33
C ARG A 363 6.19 28.51 -6.44
N ASP A 364 5.40 29.58 -6.22
CA ASP A 364 5.87 30.96 -6.20
C ASP A 364 6.63 31.35 -4.92
N GLY A 365 6.73 30.42 -3.95
CA GLY A 365 7.36 30.64 -2.65
C GLY A 365 6.60 31.57 -1.72
N ALA A 366 5.38 31.98 -2.07
CA ALA A 366 4.62 32.97 -1.31
C ALA A 366 4.04 32.44 0.00
N TRP A 367 3.71 31.13 0.04
CA TRP A 367 3.08 30.49 1.18
C TRP A 367 3.74 29.16 1.51
N LEU A 368 4.00 28.91 2.80
CA LEU A 368 4.29 27.58 3.33
C LEU A 368 3.01 27.01 3.94
N TYR A 369 2.60 25.86 3.47
CA TYR A 369 1.49 25.10 4.05
C TYR A 369 1.98 24.13 5.12
N GLY A 370 1.09 23.77 6.05
CA GLY A 370 1.35 22.81 7.09
C GLY A 370 0.07 22.14 7.60
N SER A 371 0.25 21.06 8.32
CA SER A 371 -0.80 20.39 9.10
C SER A 371 -0.51 20.57 10.58
N LEU A 372 -1.51 20.84 11.41
CA LEU A 372 -1.37 20.95 12.86
C LEU A 372 -2.48 20.21 13.58
N THR A 373 -2.11 19.42 14.59
CA THR A 373 -3.01 18.77 15.57
C THR A 373 -2.85 19.34 16.98
N THR A 374 -2.06 20.41 17.13
CA THR A 374 -1.89 21.08 18.43
C THR A 374 -3.26 21.58 18.91
N ASP A 375 -3.62 21.24 20.16
CA ASP A 375 -4.91 21.59 20.79
C ASP A 375 -6.16 20.93 20.19
N ASP A 376 -6.01 20.13 19.14
CA ASP A 376 -7.10 19.39 18.47
C ASP A 376 -6.73 17.90 18.29
N ASP A 377 -7.71 17.04 18.23
CA ASP A 377 -7.52 15.62 17.86
C ASP A 377 -7.30 15.45 16.35
N LEU A 378 -8.12 16.16 15.55
CA LEU A 378 -8.07 16.12 14.10
C LEU A 378 -7.18 17.23 13.53
N PRO A 379 -6.61 17.03 12.33
CA PRO A 379 -5.69 18.00 11.74
C PRO A 379 -6.37 19.26 11.21
N ARG A 380 -5.64 20.37 11.30
CA ARG A 380 -5.95 21.64 10.63
C ARG A 380 -4.94 21.87 9.53
N ILE A 381 -5.38 22.22 8.33
CA ILE A 381 -4.51 22.76 7.29
C ILE A 381 -4.30 24.24 7.57
N VAL A 382 -3.05 24.63 7.64
CA VAL A 382 -2.62 25.99 7.93
C VAL A 382 -1.64 26.50 6.89
N ARG A 383 -1.41 27.82 6.85
CA ARG A 383 -0.38 28.41 6.00
C ARG A 383 0.30 29.60 6.68
N TRP A 384 1.55 29.84 6.32
CA TRP A 384 2.35 30.99 6.69
C TRP A 384 2.74 31.75 5.42
N SER A 385 2.59 33.10 5.40
CA SER A 385 3.12 33.89 4.31
C SER A 385 4.64 33.98 4.36
N ARG A 386 5.30 34.13 3.21
CA ARG A 386 6.74 34.34 3.13
C ARG A 386 7.18 35.54 3.97
N GLU A 387 6.43 36.66 3.94
CA GLU A 387 6.70 37.84 4.76
C GLU A 387 6.72 37.52 6.26
N GLN A 388 5.76 36.73 6.75
CA GLN A 388 5.77 36.26 8.14
C GLN A 388 7.02 35.45 8.43
N LEU A 389 7.36 34.47 7.56
CA LEU A 389 8.49 33.59 7.74
C LEU A 389 9.84 34.30 7.72
N ASP A 390 9.98 35.42 6.99
CA ASP A 390 11.20 36.24 6.98
C ASP A 390 11.44 36.97 8.31
N HIS A 391 10.40 37.14 9.14
CA HIS A 391 10.44 37.98 10.33
C HIS A 391 10.15 37.20 11.64
N CYS A 392 9.63 36.01 11.61
CA CYS A 392 9.29 35.25 12.79
C CYS A 392 10.15 33.98 12.98
N SER A 393 10.07 33.43 14.17
CA SER A 393 10.74 32.23 14.60
C SER A 393 9.67 31.28 15.19
N MET A 394 9.86 30.71 16.37
CA MET A 394 8.96 29.75 17.01
C MET A 394 7.57 30.28 17.40
N ASP A 395 7.35 31.57 17.38
CA ASP A 395 6.07 32.24 17.69
C ASP A 395 5.22 32.58 16.45
N CYS A 396 5.62 32.09 15.29
CA CYS A 396 4.97 32.32 14.02
C CYS A 396 3.57 31.67 13.98
N ARG A 397 2.53 32.50 14.05
CA ARG A 397 1.14 32.02 14.02
C ARG A 397 0.63 31.88 12.60
N PRO A 398 0.21 30.68 12.19
CA PRO A 398 -0.32 30.46 10.86
C PRO A 398 -1.77 30.96 10.72
N GLU A 399 -2.17 31.19 9.49
CA GLU A 399 -3.58 31.29 9.08
C GLU A 399 -4.16 29.89 8.94
N VAL A 400 -5.36 29.66 9.47
CA VAL A 400 -6.08 28.38 9.31
C VAL A 400 -6.84 28.41 7.98
N VAL A 401 -6.51 27.48 7.09
CA VAL A 401 -7.16 27.29 5.80
C VAL A 401 -8.38 26.40 5.94
N HIS A 402 -8.22 25.29 6.69
CA HIS A 402 -9.30 24.32 6.89
C HIS A 402 -9.12 23.57 8.22
N ARG A 403 -10.23 23.19 8.85
CA ARG A 403 -10.27 22.26 10.00
C ARG A 403 -10.98 20.99 9.57
N SER A 404 -10.37 19.85 9.82
CA SER A 404 -11.04 18.57 9.55
C SER A 404 -12.14 18.33 10.59
N ASP A 405 -13.27 17.80 10.12
CA ASP A 405 -14.42 17.44 10.95
C ASP A 405 -14.54 15.91 11.17
N SER A 406 -13.78 15.10 10.42
CA SER A 406 -14.03 13.66 10.39
C SER A 406 -12.81 12.75 10.46
N GLY A 407 -11.68 13.13 9.93
CA GLY A 407 -10.53 12.23 9.85
C GLY A 407 -9.26 12.92 9.38
N SER A 408 -8.45 12.19 8.63
CA SER A 408 -7.27 12.79 8.01
C SER A 408 -7.64 13.75 6.90
N VAL A 409 -6.86 14.81 6.71
CA VAL A 409 -7.04 15.78 5.63
C VAL A 409 -5.73 15.97 4.87
N GLY A 410 -5.82 16.20 3.56
CA GLY A 410 -4.64 16.52 2.75
C GLY A 410 -5.04 17.17 1.41
N PHE A 411 -4.06 17.42 0.55
CA PHE A 411 -4.27 18.05 -0.75
C PHE A 411 -4.70 17.04 -1.81
N ALA A 412 -5.78 17.31 -2.55
CA ALA A 412 -6.22 16.50 -3.68
C ALA A 412 -5.86 17.13 -5.01
N LEU A 413 -5.98 18.45 -5.10
CA LEU A 413 -5.59 19.23 -6.25
C LEU A 413 -4.95 20.53 -5.79
N GLU A 414 -4.04 21.01 -6.60
CA GLU A 414 -3.41 22.31 -6.51
C GLU A 414 -3.46 23.00 -7.86
N ASP A 415 -3.45 24.29 -7.90
CA ASP A 415 -3.23 25.08 -9.10
C ASP A 415 -1.82 24.81 -9.64
N LEU A 416 -1.69 24.43 -10.90
CA LEU A 416 -0.41 24.01 -11.48
C LEU A 416 0.62 25.13 -11.64
N ASP A 417 0.18 26.38 -11.68
CA ASP A 417 1.09 27.52 -11.86
C ASP A 417 1.56 28.07 -10.53
N THR A 418 0.70 28.16 -9.53
CA THR A 418 1.02 28.71 -8.22
C THR A 418 1.36 27.66 -7.16
N GLY A 419 0.88 26.42 -7.30
CA GLY A 419 0.97 25.38 -6.26
C GLY A 419 0.02 25.61 -5.07
N VAL A 420 -0.96 26.52 -5.21
CA VAL A 420 -1.96 26.76 -4.18
C VAL A 420 -2.98 25.62 -4.19
N PRO A 421 -3.28 24.97 -3.04
CA PRO A 421 -4.29 23.93 -2.96
C PRO A 421 -5.67 24.45 -3.37
N THR A 422 -6.31 23.76 -4.32
CA THR A 422 -7.66 24.05 -4.82
C THR A 422 -8.71 23.09 -4.30
N VAL A 423 -8.31 21.86 -3.95
CA VAL A 423 -9.16 20.83 -3.35
C VAL A 423 -8.42 20.10 -2.25
N LEU A 424 -9.06 19.99 -1.10
CA LEU A 424 -8.64 19.05 -0.05
C LEU A 424 -9.53 17.81 -0.07
N VAL A 425 -9.04 16.75 0.55
CA VAL A 425 -9.85 15.56 0.85
C VAL A 425 -9.74 15.22 2.32
N GLU A 426 -10.87 15.00 2.95
CA GLU A 426 -10.98 14.38 4.27
C GLU A 426 -11.28 12.90 4.12
N THR A 427 -10.61 12.07 4.91
CA THR A 427 -10.81 10.62 4.89
C THR A 427 -11.02 10.09 6.29
N ASP A 428 -12.25 9.65 6.53
CA ASP A 428 -12.64 8.80 7.65
C ASP A 428 -12.90 7.37 7.12
N LEU A 429 -14.04 6.76 7.33
CA LEU A 429 -14.44 5.49 6.69
C LEU A 429 -14.57 5.61 5.17
N ARG A 430 -14.99 6.76 4.70
CA ARG A 430 -15.06 7.16 3.27
C ARG A 430 -14.41 8.53 3.11
N SER A 431 -14.06 8.86 1.88
CA SER A 431 -13.43 10.15 1.58
C SER A 431 -14.44 11.20 1.10
N THR A 432 -14.27 12.45 1.52
CA THR A 432 -15.05 13.62 1.09
C THR A 432 -14.13 14.71 0.56
N ARG A 433 -14.59 15.51 -0.41
CA ARG A 433 -13.83 16.64 -0.97
C ARG A 433 -14.24 17.95 -0.36
N VAL A 434 -13.25 18.77 -0.06
CA VAL A 434 -13.41 20.17 0.35
C VAL A 434 -12.85 21.05 -0.74
N VAL A 435 -13.73 21.75 -1.44
CA VAL A 435 -13.35 22.63 -2.55
C VAL A 435 -12.96 24.00 -1.99
N LEU A 436 -11.71 24.39 -2.21
CA LEU A 436 -11.17 25.69 -1.82
C LEU A 436 -11.29 26.71 -2.95
N ASP A 437 -11.13 26.26 -4.21
CA ASP A 437 -11.31 27.10 -5.39
C ASP A 437 -12.57 26.68 -6.16
N PRO A 438 -13.58 27.58 -6.27
CA PRO A 438 -14.81 27.30 -7.02
C PRO A 438 -14.59 27.01 -8.51
N ALA A 439 -13.46 27.38 -9.10
CA ALA A 439 -13.16 27.16 -10.51
C ALA A 439 -13.14 25.67 -10.90
N VAL A 440 -12.83 24.77 -9.97
CA VAL A 440 -12.79 23.31 -10.21
C VAL A 440 -14.12 22.62 -9.89
N GLN A 441 -15.11 23.31 -9.30
CA GLN A 441 -16.34 22.68 -8.82
C GLN A 441 -17.12 21.98 -9.92
N GLN A 442 -17.24 22.61 -11.10
CA GLN A 442 -17.98 22.06 -12.24
C GLN A 442 -17.36 20.74 -12.72
N ASP A 443 -16.04 20.65 -12.77
CA ASP A 443 -15.33 19.42 -13.15
C ASP A 443 -15.57 18.30 -12.12
N LEU A 444 -15.47 18.62 -10.84
CA LEU A 444 -15.69 17.66 -9.77
C LEU A 444 -17.13 17.13 -9.73
N ASP A 445 -18.12 18.02 -9.94
CA ASP A 445 -19.53 17.62 -10.00
C ASP A 445 -19.81 16.68 -11.18
N ALA A 446 -19.19 16.96 -12.34
CA ALA A 446 -19.30 16.09 -13.52
C ALA A 446 -18.61 14.74 -13.31
N LEU A 447 -17.45 14.71 -12.68
CA LEU A 447 -16.74 13.49 -12.34
C LEU A 447 -17.47 12.67 -11.26
N GLN A 448 -18.07 13.34 -10.25
CA GLN A 448 -18.91 12.64 -9.27
C GLN A 448 -20.13 12.00 -9.93
N LYS A 449 -20.77 12.71 -10.87
CA LYS A 449 -21.89 12.16 -11.62
C LYS A 449 -21.46 10.96 -12.49
N LEU A 450 -20.26 10.98 -13.05
CA LEU A 450 -19.67 9.89 -13.82
C LEU A 450 -19.38 8.67 -12.92
N ALA A 451 -18.83 8.91 -11.74
CA ALA A 451 -18.45 7.86 -10.78
C ALA A 451 -19.68 7.24 -10.06
N GLY A 452 -20.78 7.99 -9.92
CA GLY A 452 -21.94 7.54 -9.13
C GLY A 452 -21.56 7.37 -7.66
N ASP A 453 -21.80 6.16 -7.11
CA ASP A 453 -21.45 5.79 -5.72
C ASP A 453 -19.99 5.30 -5.58
N SER A 454 -19.27 5.18 -6.70
CA SER A 454 -17.85 4.82 -6.72
C SER A 454 -16.98 6.00 -6.27
N GLU A 455 -15.80 5.69 -5.77
CA GLU A 455 -14.78 6.72 -5.51
C GLU A 455 -14.01 7.03 -6.79
N PHE A 456 -13.60 8.29 -6.95
CA PHE A 456 -12.72 8.68 -8.03
C PHE A 456 -11.52 9.48 -7.53
N GLY A 457 -10.43 9.47 -8.26
CA GLY A 457 -9.25 10.27 -8.00
C GLY A 457 -8.72 10.86 -9.31
N ILE A 458 -8.11 12.02 -9.24
CA ILE A 458 -7.38 12.59 -10.36
C ILE A 458 -5.95 12.07 -10.25
N ALA A 459 -5.64 11.10 -11.10
CA ALA A 459 -4.37 10.38 -11.06
C ALA A 459 -3.23 11.21 -11.67
N ASP A 460 -3.52 12.00 -12.71
CA ASP A 460 -2.54 12.85 -13.37
C ASP A 460 -3.23 13.94 -14.21
N ARG A 461 -2.44 14.93 -14.69
CA ARG A 461 -2.93 16.05 -15.49
C ARG A 461 -1.90 16.43 -16.55
N ASP A 462 -2.36 16.92 -17.71
CA ASP A 462 -1.45 17.54 -18.69
C ASP A 462 -0.93 18.90 -18.17
N ARG A 463 0.13 19.40 -18.79
CA ARG A 463 0.83 20.61 -18.36
C ARG A 463 -0.05 21.86 -18.34
N GLU A 464 -1.08 21.88 -19.18
CA GLU A 464 -1.99 23.00 -19.36
C GLU A 464 -3.29 22.83 -18.55
N ASP A 465 -3.38 21.79 -17.72
CA ASP A 465 -4.53 21.43 -16.88
C ASP A 465 -5.85 21.28 -17.66
N ARG A 466 -5.77 20.89 -18.93
CA ARG A 466 -6.93 20.67 -19.83
C ARG A 466 -7.42 19.24 -19.80
N LEU A 467 -6.50 18.27 -19.63
CA LEU A 467 -6.78 16.86 -19.62
C LEU A 467 -6.43 16.27 -18.27
N TRP A 468 -7.41 15.67 -17.61
CA TRP A 468 -7.21 14.93 -16.39
C TRP A 468 -7.31 13.43 -16.60
N LEU A 469 -6.32 12.71 -16.14
CA LEU A 469 -6.39 11.25 -16.00
C LEU A 469 -7.12 10.95 -14.70
N VAL A 470 -8.28 10.31 -14.80
CA VAL A 470 -9.15 10.04 -13.66
C VAL A 470 -9.22 8.54 -13.42
N SER A 471 -9.02 8.11 -12.18
CA SER A 471 -9.29 6.74 -11.74
C SER A 471 -10.65 6.66 -11.05
N ILE A 472 -11.45 5.64 -11.36
CA ILE A 472 -12.74 5.37 -10.71
C ILE A 472 -12.75 3.92 -10.23
N SER A 473 -13.14 3.68 -8.97
CA SER A 473 -13.26 2.33 -8.40
C SER A 473 -14.30 2.24 -7.29
N ALA A 474 -14.89 1.06 -7.12
CA ALA A 474 -15.71 0.71 -5.96
C ALA A 474 -15.26 -0.63 -5.39
N ALA A 475 -15.77 -1.00 -4.23
CA ALA A 475 -15.40 -2.27 -3.61
C ALA A 475 -15.75 -3.49 -4.49
N ASP A 476 -16.89 -3.43 -5.18
CA ASP A 476 -17.40 -4.44 -6.09
C ASP A 476 -17.20 -4.12 -7.58
N GLN A 477 -16.31 -3.17 -7.86
CA GLN A 477 -15.92 -2.80 -9.21
C GLN A 477 -14.41 -2.53 -9.24
N GLY A 478 -13.69 -3.23 -10.11
CA GLY A 478 -12.27 -2.96 -10.31
C GLY A 478 -12.01 -1.54 -10.79
N PRO A 479 -10.81 -0.98 -10.54
CA PRO A 479 -10.49 0.39 -10.97
C PRO A 479 -10.49 0.53 -12.49
N GLU A 480 -10.92 1.68 -12.94
CA GLU A 480 -10.97 2.12 -14.34
C GLU A 480 -10.22 3.42 -14.51
N TYR A 481 -9.62 3.61 -15.67
CA TYR A 481 -9.01 4.89 -16.04
C TYR A 481 -9.84 5.59 -17.12
N TRP A 482 -10.08 6.88 -16.87
CA TRP A 482 -10.84 7.78 -17.72
C TRP A 482 -10.00 9.01 -18.06
N LEU A 483 -10.21 9.58 -19.23
CA LEU A 483 -9.69 10.89 -19.60
C LEU A 483 -10.84 11.89 -19.51
N TRP A 484 -10.66 12.94 -18.73
CA TRP A 484 -11.56 14.06 -18.60
C TRP A 484 -11.00 15.24 -19.37
N ASP A 485 -11.74 15.74 -20.37
CA ASP A 485 -11.43 16.96 -21.15
C ASP A 485 -12.22 18.13 -20.57
N ARG A 486 -11.53 18.98 -19.85
CA ARG A 486 -12.11 20.10 -19.09
C ARG A 486 -12.73 21.16 -20.01
N GLU A 487 -12.07 21.47 -21.14
CA GLU A 487 -12.59 22.46 -22.11
C GLU A 487 -13.89 21.99 -22.76
N ARG A 488 -13.96 20.69 -23.08
CA ARG A 488 -15.14 20.08 -23.75
C ARG A 488 -16.14 19.50 -22.79
N GLN A 489 -15.83 19.46 -21.49
CA GLN A 489 -16.64 18.84 -20.44
C GLN A 489 -17.06 17.41 -20.84
N ARG A 490 -16.10 16.60 -21.26
CA ARG A 490 -16.33 15.26 -21.77
C ARG A 490 -15.39 14.24 -21.13
N SER A 491 -15.95 13.10 -20.75
CA SER A 491 -15.20 11.94 -20.32
C SER A 491 -15.05 10.92 -21.44
N ARG A 492 -13.92 10.23 -21.46
CA ARG A 492 -13.66 9.08 -22.32
C ARG A 492 -13.01 7.97 -21.50
N LYS A 493 -13.65 6.80 -21.39
CA LYS A 493 -13.03 5.63 -20.77
C LYS A 493 -11.82 5.22 -21.61
N LEU A 494 -10.66 5.15 -20.97
CA LEU A 494 -9.42 4.71 -21.60
C LEU A 494 -9.32 3.18 -21.56
N PHE A 495 -9.41 2.65 -20.36
CA PHE A 495 -9.41 1.22 -20.08
C PHE A 495 -9.82 1.01 -18.63
N SER A 496 -10.10 -0.16 -18.36
CA SER A 496 -10.19 -0.61 -17.01
C SER A 496 -8.93 -1.45 -16.72
N VAL A 497 -8.58 -1.70 -15.48
CA VAL A 497 -7.33 -2.32 -15.10
C VAL A 497 -7.37 -3.86 -15.16
N GLN A 498 -8.48 -4.57 -14.98
CA GLN A 498 -8.67 -6.04 -15.17
C GLN A 498 -10.01 -6.41 -15.82
N PRO A 499 -10.09 -6.70 -17.20
CA PRO A 499 -11.28 -7.12 -17.91
C PRO A 499 -11.98 -8.41 -17.50
N ALA A 500 -11.35 -9.29 -16.80
CA ALA A 500 -12.02 -10.55 -16.43
C ALA A 500 -13.07 -10.40 -15.32
N PHE A 501 -13.09 -9.30 -14.55
CA PHE A 501 -14.02 -9.15 -13.43
C PHE A 501 -15.48 -9.01 -13.83
N ASP A 502 -15.80 -8.43 -14.98
CA ASP A 502 -17.19 -8.36 -15.44
C ASP A 502 -17.87 -9.73 -15.64
N ARG A 503 -17.08 -10.80 -15.58
CA ARG A 503 -17.59 -12.18 -15.66
C ARG A 503 -17.96 -12.73 -14.30
N TYR A 504 -17.65 -12.02 -13.21
CA TYR A 504 -17.80 -12.51 -11.85
C TYR A 504 -18.63 -11.55 -11.02
N GLN A 505 -19.33 -12.10 -10.05
CA GLN A 505 -19.95 -11.32 -9.01
C GLN A 505 -18.89 -10.96 -7.97
N LEU A 506 -18.54 -9.68 -7.89
CA LEU A 506 -17.70 -9.13 -6.85
C LEU A 506 -18.53 -8.78 -5.62
N ALA A 507 -17.92 -8.84 -4.44
CA ALA A 507 -18.56 -8.57 -3.17
C ALA A 507 -18.44 -7.07 -2.82
N PRO A 508 -19.53 -6.40 -2.42
CA PRO A 508 -19.48 -5.05 -1.86
C PRO A 508 -18.80 -5.05 -0.49
N MET A 509 -18.29 -3.89 -0.07
CA MET A 509 -17.67 -3.67 1.23
C MET A 509 -18.53 -2.69 2.04
N GLU A 510 -18.90 -3.11 3.24
CA GLU A 510 -19.63 -2.30 4.20
C GLU A 510 -18.64 -1.54 5.09
N SER A 511 -18.86 -0.23 5.30
CA SER A 511 -18.14 0.56 6.31
C SER A 511 -18.85 0.45 7.65
N LEU A 512 -18.13 0.19 8.73
CA LEU A 512 -18.67 -0.06 10.07
C LEU A 512 -17.98 0.81 11.12
N ASP A 513 -18.76 1.33 12.04
CA ASP A 513 -18.28 1.93 13.28
C ASP A 513 -18.58 0.98 14.43
N LEU A 514 -17.58 0.21 14.85
CA LEU A 514 -17.69 -0.70 15.99
C LEU A 514 -17.27 0.00 17.28
N THR A 515 -17.55 -0.62 18.41
CA THR A 515 -17.16 -0.13 19.72
C THR A 515 -16.37 -1.20 20.46
N ALA A 516 -15.15 -0.88 20.88
CA ALA A 516 -14.32 -1.73 21.72
C ALA A 516 -14.91 -1.84 23.13
N ARG A 517 -14.46 -2.85 23.91
CA ARG A 517 -14.87 -3.09 25.31
C ARG A 517 -14.65 -1.91 26.25
N ASP A 518 -13.70 -1.03 25.94
CA ASP A 518 -13.38 0.19 26.69
C ASP A 518 -14.13 1.43 26.18
N GLY A 519 -15.06 1.26 25.22
CA GLY A 519 -15.87 2.32 24.65
C GLY A 519 -15.22 3.08 23.50
N ARG A 520 -14.03 2.71 23.06
CA ARG A 520 -13.33 3.32 21.93
C ARG A 520 -14.00 2.96 20.61
N ARG A 521 -14.08 3.94 19.71
CA ARG A 521 -14.50 3.75 18.33
C ARG A 521 -13.51 2.84 17.58
N LEU A 522 -14.01 1.86 16.82
CA LEU A 522 -13.22 0.98 15.96
C LEU A 522 -13.76 1.03 14.54
N PRO A 523 -13.19 1.87 13.67
CA PRO A 523 -13.55 1.90 12.26
C PRO A 523 -13.18 0.58 11.59
N ALA A 524 -14.10 -0.02 10.84
CA ALA A 524 -13.89 -1.33 10.25
C ALA A 524 -14.58 -1.46 8.89
N TYR A 525 -14.20 -2.51 8.15
CA TYR A 525 -14.80 -2.86 6.86
C TYR A 525 -15.16 -4.34 6.84
N LEU A 526 -16.39 -4.63 6.42
CA LEU A 526 -16.91 -5.98 6.28
C LEU A 526 -17.24 -6.28 4.82
N THR A 527 -16.69 -7.38 4.31
CA THR A 527 -17.08 -7.94 3.02
C THR A 527 -17.73 -9.29 3.27
N ARG A 528 -19.02 -9.42 2.88
CA ARG A 528 -19.74 -10.69 3.05
C ARG A 528 -19.42 -11.64 1.91
N THR A 529 -19.48 -12.94 2.19
CA THR A 529 -19.35 -13.97 1.14
C THR A 529 -20.39 -13.77 0.04
N THR A 530 -20.00 -14.02 -1.19
CA THR A 530 -20.90 -14.00 -2.36
C THR A 530 -21.72 -15.30 -2.51
N LEU A 531 -21.48 -16.29 -1.65
CA LEU A 531 -22.22 -17.53 -1.70
C LEU A 531 -23.66 -17.33 -1.17
N PRO A 532 -24.66 -17.96 -1.79
CA PRO A 532 -26.04 -17.91 -1.32
C PRO A 532 -26.24 -18.85 -0.12
N VAL A 533 -25.65 -18.50 1.02
CA VAL A 533 -25.66 -19.28 2.25
C VAL A 533 -26.47 -18.57 3.33
N ALA A 534 -27.08 -19.32 4.22
CA ALA A 534 -27.81 -18.80 5.37
C ALA A 534 -27.07 -19.07 6.68
N GLY A 535 -27.29 -18.20 7.67
CA GLY A 535 -26.70 -18.29 9.00
C GLY A 535 -25.22 -17.87 9.07
N PRO A 536 -24.60 -18.02 10.24
CA PRO A 536 -23.20 -17.63 10.47
C PRO A 536 -22.23 -18.37 9.57
N GLN A 537 -21.29 -17.66 8.97
CA GLN A 537 -20.28 -18.21 8.05
C GLN A 537 -18.88 -18.14 8.66
N PRO A 538 -17.89 -18.89 8.12
CA PRO A 538 -16.50 -18.71 8.48
C PRO A 538 -16.09 -17.26 8.25
N LEU A 539 -15.30 -16.70 9.19
CA LEU A 539 -14.81 -15.33 9.10
C LEU A 539 -13.28 -15.29 9.11
N VAL A 540 -12.72 -14.54 8.19
CA VAL A 540 -11.31 -14.18 8.19
C VAL A 540 -11.17 -12.74 8.68
N LEU A 541 -10.54 -12.56 9.85
CA LEU A 541 -10.07 -11.27 10.32
C LEU A 541 -8.76 -10.95 9.58
N LEU A 542 -8.81 -10.02 8.65
CA LEU A 542 -7.66 -9.56 7.87
C LEU A 542 -7.07 -8.32 8.51
N VAL A 543 -5.83 -8.45 9.05
CA VAL A 543 -5.18 -7.42 9.86
C VAL A 543 -4.11 -6.71 9.04
N HIS A 544 -4.24 -5.38 8.91
CA HIS A 544 -3.24 -4.58 8.20
C HIS A 544 -1.90 -4.50 8.95
N GLY A 545 -0.83 -4.24 8.21
CA GLY A 545 0.51 -4.02 8.74
C GLY A 545 0.73 -2.60 9.27
N GLY A 546 1.96 -2.28 9.59
CA GLY A 546 2.39 -1.00 10.12
C GLY A 546 3.01 -1.13 11.52
N PRO A 547 2.29 -0.93 12.64
CA PRO A 547 0.82 -0.78 12.82
C PRO A 547 0.24 0.58 12.45
N GLN A 548 1.07 1.61 12.30
CA GLN A 548 0.65 2.98 12.00
C GLN A 548 0.32 3.17 10.50
N LEU A 549 -0.56 2.32 10.01
CA LEU A 549 -1.20 2.37 8.71
C LEU A 549 -2.71 2.29 8.91
N ARG A 550 -3.47 2.03 7.86
CA ARG A 550 -4.91 1.78 7.93
C ARG A 550 -5.40 0.99 6.73
N ASP A 551 -6.54 0.33 6.90
CA ASP A 551 -7.37 -0.14 5.81
C ASP A 551 -8.28 0.98 5.28
N TYR A 552 -8.66 0.86 4.02
CA TYR A 552 -9.54 1.79 3.30
C TYR A 552 -10.73 1.06 2.70
N TRP A 553 -11.83 1.77 2.54
CA TRP A 553 -12.93 1.31 1.73
C TRP A 553 -12.51 1.25 0.25
N GLY A 554 -12.94 0.20 -0.45
CA GLY A 554 -12.67 0.08 -1.88
C GLY A 554 -12.35 -1.34 -2.31
N PHE A 555 -11.90 -1.48 -3.55
CA PHE A 555 -11.55 -2.77 -4.11
C PHE A 555 -10.32 -3.36 -3.42
N ASN A 556 -10.48 -4.57 -2.89
CA ASN A 556 -9.40 -5.33 -2.25
C ASN A 556 -9.46 -6.79 -2.71
N THR A 557 -8.40 -7.30 -3.34
CA THR A 557 -8.39 -8.65 -3.93
C THR A 557 -8.38 -9.75 -2.90
N GLN A 558 -7.81 -9.56 -1.71
CA GLN A 558 -7.90 -10.56 -0.65
C GLN A 558 -9.34 -10.67 -0.16
N HIS A 559 -10.04 -9.52 0.01
CA HIS A 559 -11.47 -9.51 0.30
C HIS A 559 -12.27 -10.23 -0.78
N GLN A 560 -12.01 -9.94 -2.06
CA GLN A 560 -12.71 -10.58 -3.17
C GLN A 560 -12.43 -12.08 -3.27
N LEU A 561 -11.17 -12.50 -3.09
CA LEU A 561 -10.81 -13.92 -3.04
C LEU A 561 -11.60 -14.61 -1.94
N LEU A 562 -11.45 -14.16 -0.71
CA LEU A 562 -12.01 -14.80 0.47
C LEU A 562 -13.55 -14.83 0.42
N ALA A 563 -14.19 -13.72 0.05
CA ALA A 563 -15.64 -13.65 -0.11
C ALA A 563 -16.16 -14.64 -1.16
N ASN A 564 -15.50 -14.74 -2.31
CA ASN A 564 -15.84 -15.72 -3.35
C ASN A 564 -15.59 -17.16 -2.90
N ARG A 565 -14.67 -17.41 -1.96
CA ARG A 565 -14.40 -18.75 -1.40
C ARG A 565 -15.34 -19.17 -0.28
N GLY A 566 -16.21 -18.27 0.18
CA GLY A 566 -17.24 -18.59 1.17
C GLY A 566 -16.96 -18.06 2.57
N TYR A 567 -16.04 -17.11 2.70
CA TYR A 567 -15.69 -16.49 3.97
C TYR A 567 -16.25 -15.06 4.04
N HIS A 568 -16.70 -14.64 5.20
CA HIS A 568 -16.80 -13.22 5.52
C HIS A 568 -15.39 -12.69 5.81
N VAL A 569 -15.12 -11.45 5.46
CA VAL A 569 -13.83 -10.80 5.68
C VAL A 569 -14.05 -9.53 6.48
N LEU A 570 -13.39 -9.41 7.62
CA LEU A 570 -13.45 -8.25 8.49
C LEU A 570 -12.05 -7.63 8.57
N SER A 571 -11.92 -6.36 8.18
CA SER A 571 -10.72 -5.54 8.41
C SER A 571 -11.03 -4.49 9.45
N VAL A 572 -10.13 -4.30 10.42
CA VAL A 572 -10.34 -3.41 11.56
C VAL A 572 -9.19 -2.42 11.64
N ASN A 573 -9.51 -1.14 11.68
CA ASN A 573 -8.56 -0.09 12.01
C ASN A 573 -8.49 0.02 13.54
N TYR A 574 -7.70 -0.88 14.15
CA TYR A 574 -7.48 -0.97 15.59
C TYR A 574 -6.75 0.28 16.11
N ARG A 575 -6.80 0.55 17.43
CA ARG A 575 -6.02 1.64 18.05
C ARG A 575 -4.56 1.60 17.59
N GLY A 576 -3.99 2.74 17.25
CA GLY A 576 -2.67 2.84 16.61
C GLY A 576 -2.74 2.99 15.10
N SER A 577 -3.91 2.77 14.46
CA SER A 577 -4.11 3.05 13.04
C SER A 577 -4.14 4.56 12.78
N THR A 578 -3.63 4.98 11.60
CA THR A 578 -3.59 6.38 11.18
C THR A 578 -4.93 6.85 10.58
N GLY A 579 -5.16 8.16 10.59
CA GLY A 579 -6.25 8.79 9.86
C GLY A 579 -7.57 8.91 10.61
N PHE A 580 -7.61 8.58 11.90
CA PHE A 580 -8.81 8.63 12.77
C PHE A 580 -8.60 9.53 13.99
N GLY A 581 -7.74 10.54 13.88
CA GLY A 581 -7.33 11.42 14.96
C GLY A 581 -6.07 10.97 15.68
N LYS A 582 -5.41 11.90 16.37
CA LYS A 582 -4.18 11.60 17.13
C LYS A 582 -4.45 10.74 18.37
N GLU A 583 -5.62 10.89 19.00
CA GLU A 583 -5.99 10.07 20.16
C GLU A 583 -6.15 8.60 19.81
N HIS A 584 -6.71 8.29 18.63
CA HIS A 584 -6.80 6.92 18.13
C HIS A 584 -5.41 6.34 17.84
N LEU A 585 -4.54 7.13 17.22
CA LEU A 585 -3.16 6.74 16.89
C LEU A 585 -2.34 6.48 18.17
N LEU A 586 -2.37 7.42 19.14
CA LEU A 586 -1.59 7.35 20.36
C LEU A 586 -2.07 6.25 21.32
N ALA A 587 -3.34 5.86 21.24
CA ALA A 587 -3.90 4.78 22.04
C ALA A 587 -3.25 3.41 21.75
N GLY A 588 -2.48 3.29 20.65
CA GLY A 588 -1.68 2.09 20.35
C GLY A 588 -0.29 2.07 20.98
N GLU A 589 0.14 3.13 21.70
CA GLU A 589 1.48 3.22 22.28
C GLU A 589 1.71 2.16 23.36
N GLY A 590 2.59 1.18 23.09
CA GLY A 590 2.89 0.08 24.03
C GLY A 590 1.80 -1.01 24.11
N GLU A 591 0.81 -0.99 23.20
CA GLU A 591 -0.39 -1.82 23.29
C GLU A 591 -0.40 -3.01 22.32
N TRP A 592 0.73 -3.35 21.70
CA TRP A 592 0.83 -4.39 20.64
C TRP A 592 0.23 -5.76 21.05
N TYR A 593 0.44 -6.20 22.27
CA TYR A 593 -0.08 -7.48 22.80
C TYR A 593 -1.25 -7.29 23.77
N ALA A 594 -1.72 -6.06 23.94
CA ALA A 594 -2.77 -5.66 24.87
C ALA A 594 -3.96 -5.04 24.13
N GLY A 595 -4.19 -3.73 24.25
CA GLY A 595 -5.36 -3.04 23.70
C GLY A 595 -5.52 -3.18 22.18
N MET A 596 -4.43 -3.19 21.41
CA MET A 596 -4.51 -3.40 19.96
C MET A 596 -5.02 -4.80 19.62
N GLN A 597 -4.60 -5.82 20.36
CA GLN A 597 -5.11 -7.18 20.19
C GLN A 597 -6.54 -7.32 20.74
N ASP A 598 -6.89 -6.58 21.82
CA ASP A 598 -8.26 -6.52 22.33
C ASP A 598 -9.26 -5.96 21.31
N ASP A 599 -8.90 -4.92 20.57
CA ASP A 599 -9.72 -4.34 19.51
C ASP A 599 -10.05 -5.38 18.43
N LEU A 600 -9.05 -6.17 18.01
CA LEU A 600 -9.23 -7.25 17.03
C LEU A 600 -10.15 -8.35 17.55
N VAL A 601 -10.00 -8.74 18.81
CA VAL A 601 -10.85 -9.73 19.47
C VAL A 601 -12.29 -9.23 19.63
N ASP A 602 -12.47 -7.95 19.99
CA ASP A 602 -13.79 -7.33 20.17
C ASP A 602 -14.56 -7.26 18.85
N ALA A 603 -13.88 -6.90 17.76
CA ALA A 603 -14.50 -6.87 16.44
C ALA A 603 -14.95 -8.26 15.97
N VAL A 604 -14.15 -9.30 16.22
CA VAL A 604 -14.54 -10.68 15.91
C VAL A 604 -15.73 -11.13 16.77
N ARG A 605 -15.71 -10.83 18.08
CA ARG A 605 -16.82 -11.14 18.98
C ARG A 605 -18.10 -10.41 18.62
N TRP A 606 -17.99 -9.16 18.15
CA TRP A 606 -19.12 -8.43 17.59
C TRP A 606 -19.72 -9.19 16.39
N ALA A 607 -18.90 -9.63 15.44
CA ALA A 607 -19.38 -10.37 14.28
C ALA A 607 -20.07 -11.70 14.64
N VAL A 608 -19.60 -12.36 15.71
CA VAL A 608 -20.26 -13.57 16.26
C VAL A 608 -21.61 -13.21 16.91
N ALA A 609 -21.65 -12.16 17.71
CA ALA A 609 -22.87 -11.71 18.41
C ALA A 609 -23.97 -11.25 17.42
N GLU A 610 -23.60 -10.63 16.31
CA GLU A 610 -24.50 -10.26 15.21
C GLU A 610 -24.95 -11.45 14.34
N GLY A 611 -24.48 -12.67 14.65
CA GLY A 611 -24.80 -13.87 13.86
C GLY A 611 -24.20 -13.87 12.46
N ILE A 612 -23.16 -13.04 12.23
CA ILE A 612 -22.41 -12.98 10.97
C ILE A 612 -21.39 -14.11 10.92
N ALA A 613 -20.58 -14.25 11.98
CA ALA A 613 -19.47 -15.19 12.04
C ALA A 613 -19.83 -16.45 12.85
N ASP A 614 -19.37 -17.59 12.35
CA ASP A 614 -19.42 -18.87 13.07
C ASP A 614 -18.26 -18.91 14.10
N PRO A 615 -18.56 -19.01 15.41
CA PRO A 615 -17.54 -18.95 16.46
C PRO A 615 -16.48 -20.07 16.36
N ASP A 616 -16.79 -21.20 15.74
CA ASP A 616 -15.88 -22.33 15.60
C ASP A 616 -15.00 -22.24 14.34
N ARG A 617 -15.24 -21.23 13.47
CA ARG A 617 -14.57 -21.07 12.18
C ARG A 617 -14.02 -19.65 11.97
N LEU A 618 -13.37 -19.12 13.00
CA LEU A 618 -12.70 -17.82 12.98
C LEU A 618 -11.23 -18.00 12.62
N VAL A 619 -10.72 -17.19 11.70
CA VAL A 619 -9.30 -17.19 11.28
C VAL A 619 -8.75 -15.78 11.39
N ILE A 620 -7.51 -15.64 11.85
CA ILE A 620 -6.76 -14.39 11.81
C ILE A 620 -5.65 -14.47 10.77
N MET A 621 -5.56 -13.48 9.91
CA MET A 621 -4.60 -13.40 8.80
C MET A 621 -4.03 -12.00 8.68
N GLY A 622 -2.72 -11.88 8.42
CA GLY A 622 -2.11 -10.59 8.14
C GLY A 622 -0.64 -10.66 7.80
N ALA A 623 -0.09 -9.51 7.41
CA ALA A 623 1.30 -9.36 7.03
C ALA A 623 2.02 -8.31 7.90
N SER A 624 3.33 -8.47 8.11
CA SER A 624 4.15 -7.56 8.91
C SER A 624 3.61 -7.45 10.36
N TYR A 625 3.22 -6.26 10.83
CA TYR A 625 2.51 -6.15 12.11
C TYR A 625 1.24 -7.05 12.13
N GLY A 626 0.46 -7.12 11.04
CA GLY A 626 -0.69 -8.03 10.95
C GLY A 626 -0.29 -9.51 11.10
N GLY A 627 0.90 -9.88 10.62
CA GLY A 627 1.49 -11.19 10.85
C GLY A 627 1.86 -11.44 12.32
N TYR A 628 2.39 -10.43 13.01
CA TYR A 628 2.58 -10.45 14.46
C TYR A 628 1.24 -10.62 15.19
N ALA A 629 0.22 -9.86 14.81
CA ALA A 629 -1.12 -9.96 15.39
C ALA A 629 -1.73 -11.37 15.21
N ALA A 630 -1.48 -12.03 14.08
CA ALA A 630 -1.88 -13.41 13.84
C ALA A 630 -1.16 -14.38 14.80
N LEU A 631 0.14 -14.19 15.02
CA LEU A 631 0.91 -14.97 16.00
C LEU A 631 0.44 -14.68 17.45
N ALA A 632 0.16 -13.40 17.76
CA ALA A 632 -0.40 -12.99 19.05
C ALA A 632 -1.77 -13.62 19.29
N GLY A 633 -2.63 -13.67 18.26
CA GLY A 633 -3.93 -14.34 18.33
C GLY A 633 -3.82 -15.81 18.74
N LEU A 634 -2.83 -16.55 18.25
CA LEU A 634 -2.61 -17.94 18.63
C LEU A 634 -1.99 -18.13 20.02
N THR A 635 -1.23 -17.14 20.51
CA THR A 635 -0.50 -17.25 21.79
C THR A 635 -1.24 -16.62 22.96
N ARG A 636 -2.01 -15.55 22.69
CA ARG A 636 -2.78 -14.83 23.72
C ARG A 636 -4.20 -15.39 23.88
N ASP A 637 -4.87 -15.65 22.74
CA ASP A 637 -6.27 -16.10 22.66
C ASP A 637 -6.37 -17.47 21.99
N PRO A 638 -5.72 -18.53 22.54
CA PRO A 638 -5.46 -19.81 21.86
C PRO A 638 -6.72 -20.62 21.50
N GLU A 639 -7.87 -20.28 22.09
CA GLU A 639 -9.15 -20.97 21.84
C GLU A 639 -10.08 -20.18 20.91
N LEU A 640 -9.74 -18.91 20.60
CA LEU A 640 -10.64 -18.05 19.81
C LEU A 640 -10.56 -18.36 18.32
N PHE A 641 -9.35 -18.48 17.78
CA PHE A 641 -9.16 -18.69 16.36
C PHE A 641 -8.95 -20.17 16.03
N ALA A 642 -9.63 -20.66 15.01
CA ALA A 642 -9.49 -22.03 14.52
C ALA A 642 -8.16 -22.24 13.77
N ALA A 643 -7.59 -21.18 13.18
CA ALA A 643 -6.32 -21.18 12.47
C ALA A 643 -5.75 -19.77 12.35
N ALA A 644 -4.47 -19.64 12.01
CA ALA A 644 -3.84 -18.36 11.70
C ALA A 644 -2.95 -18.43 10.46
N ILE A 645 -2.80 -17.27 9.78
CA ILE A 645 -1.91 -17.08 8.64
C ILE A 645 -1.05 -15.85 8.89
N SER A 646 0.26 -16.02 8.92
CA SER A 646 1.21 -14.92 9.16
C SER A 646 2.19 -14.81 8.00
N GLU A 647 2.18 -13.67 7.32
CA GLU A 647 3.15 -13.34 6.29
C GLU A 647 4.14 -12.30 6.85
N VAL A 648 5.44 -12.57 6.74
CA VAL A 648 6.55 -11.68 7.17
C VAL A 648 6.36 -11.09 8.57
N GLY A 649 5.71 -11.83 9.49
CA GLY A 649 5.38 -11.39 10.84
C GLY A 649 6.55 -11.55 11.81
N PRO A 650 6.92 -10.52 12.62
CA PRO A 650 7.92 -10.69 13.69
C PRO A 650 7.40 -11.59 14.81
N SER A 651 8.20 -12.54 15.21
CA SER A 651 7.88 -13.45 16.31
C SER A 651 8.56 -13.05 17.64
N ASN A 652 9.63 -12.25 17.56
CA ASN A 652 10.41 -11.76 18.69
C ASN A 652 10.75 -10.28 18.51
N LEU A 653 10.21 -9.44 19.39
CA LEU A 653 10.36 -8.00 19.25
C LEU A 653 11.77 -7.49 19.59
N ARG A 654 12.56 -8.25 20.39
CA ARG A 654 13.98 -7.89 20.62
C ARG A 654 14.79 -8.07 19.34
N THR A 655 14.68 -9.24 18.68
CA THR A 655 15.42 -9.52 17.45
C THR A 655 14.94 -8.64 16.27
N LEU A 656 13.65 -8.26 16.25
CA LEU A 656 13.15 -7.26 15.34
C LEU A 656 13.90 -5.93 15.51
N LEU A 657 13.93 -5.39 16.73
CA LEU A 657 14.57 -4.09 17.02
C LEU A 657 16.08 -4.10 16.76
N ASP A 658 16.75 -5.24 17.03
CA ASP A 658 18.19 -5.41 16.78
C ASP A 658 18.52 -5.50 15.27
N SER A 659 17.54 -5.82 14.43
CA SER A 659 17.73 -6.08 13.00
C SER A 659 17.11 -5.05 12.08
N LEU A 660 16.64 -3.92 12.61
CA LEU A 660 16.05 -2.83 11.82
C LEU A 660 17.04 -2.32 10.77
N PRO A 661 16.56 -1.98 9.56
CA PRO A 661 17.42 -1.44 8.51
C PRO A 661 18.11 -0.16 8.96
N PRO A 662 19.39 0.09 8.57
CA PRO A 662 20.13 1.30 8.97
C PRO A 662 19.41 2.61 8.61
N TYR A 663 18.73 2.65 7.47
CA TYR A 663 18.00 3.82 6.98
C TYR A 663 16.72 4.13 7.78
N TRP A 664 16.38 3.34 8.83
CA TRP A 664 15.31 3.65 9.80
C TRP A 664 15.83 4.36 11.05
N GLU A 665 17.12 4.73 11.11
CA GLU A 665 17.73 5.28 12.32
C GLU A 665 17.02 6.56 12.80
N SER A 666 16.61 7.45 11.90
CA SER A 666 15.89 8.68 12.24
C SER A 666 14.51 8.43 12.87
N GLY A 667 13.86 7.32 12.52
CA GLY A 667 12.55 6.91 13.07
C GLY A 667 12.64 5.97 14.27
N ARG A 668 13.83 5.50 14.65
CA ARG A 668 14.01 4.48 15.69
C ARG A 668 13.39 4.86 17.04
N VAL A 669 13.51 6.10 17.46
CA VAL A 669 12.96 6.57 18.73
C VAL A 669 11.45 6.41 18.78
N ILE A 670 10.77 6.78 17.71
CA ILE A 670 9.32 6.70 17.58
C ILE A 670 8.89 5.23 17.54
N PHE A 671 9.55 4.42 16.72
CA PHE A 671 9.23 2.99 16.60
C PHE A 671 9.41 2.27 17.95
N ASN A 672 10.51 2.53 18.66
CA ASN A 672 10.74 2.02 20.01
C ASN A 672 9.63 2.44 20.98
N ARG A 673 9.20 3.69 20.93
CA ARG A 673 8.16 4.20 21.81
C ARG A 673 6.80 3.57 21.50
N MET A 674 6.45 3.42 20.23
CA MET A 674 5.19 2.80 19.83
C MET A 674 5.09 1.32 20.22
N ILE A 675 6.19 0.59 20.16
CA ILE A 675 6.26 -0.78 20.70
C ILE A 675 6.17 -0.77 22.25
N GLY A 676 6.61 0.30 22.88
CA GLY A 676 6.65 0.45 24.34
C GLY A 676 7.98 0.06 24.98
N VAL A 677 9.11 0.22 24.25
CA VAL A 677 10.46 -0.05 24.79
C VAL A 677 10.69 0.75 26.07
N GLY A 678 11.08 0.05 27.14
CA GLY A 678 11.24 0.63 28.47
C GLY A 678 9.95 0.77 29.30
N LYS A 679 8.77 0.55 28.70
CA LYS A 679 7.46 0.56 29.39
C LYS A 679 6.88 -0.83 29.53
N VAL A 680 7.09 -1.70 28.55
CA VAL A 680 6.59 -3.08 28.52
C VAL A 680 7.77 -4.06 28.48
N ASP A 681 7.55 -5.26 28.98
CA ASP A 681 8.51 -6.35 28.83
C ASP A 681 8.39 -6.94 27.40
N LEU A 682 9.39 -6.69 26.57
CA LEU A 682 9.42 -7.17 25.18
C LEU A 682 9.34 -8.70 25.07
N ASP A 683 9.86 -9.43 26.05
CA ASP A 683 9.78 -10.89 26.07
C ASP A 683 8.34 -11.34 26.36
N ALA A 684 7.64 -10.67 27.26
CA ALA A 684 6.25 -10.97 27.59
C ALA A 684 5.28 -10.68 26.44
N ILE A 685 5.63 -9.79 25.50
CA ILE A 685 4.80 -9.46 24.33
C ILE A 685 5.34 -10.07 23.03
N SER A 686 6.35 -10.96 23.10
CA SER A 686 6.91 -11.66 21.94
C SER A 686 6.28 -13.06 21.81
N PRO A 687 5.54 -13.36 20.72
CA PRO A 687 4.85 -14.62 20.52
C PRO A 687 5.74 -15.87 20.68
N ILE A 688 7.02 -15.77 20.32
CA ILE A 688 7.98 -16.89 20.43
C ILE A 688 8.09 -17.42 21.88
N ASN A 689 7.93 -16.57 22.87
CA ASN A 689 8.03 -16.94 24.28
C ASN A 689 6.76 -17.61 24.83
N HIS A 690 5.70 -17.66 24.02
CA HIS A 690 4.39 -18.22 24.36
C HIS A 690 3.96 -19.38 23.44
N VAL A 691 4.88 -19.98 22.69
CA VAL A 691 4.61 -21.10 21.75
C VAL A 691 3.95 -22.29 22.46
N ASP A 692 4.19 -22.45 23.78
CA ASP A 692 3.54 -23.47 24.60
C ASP A 692 2.02 -23.30 24.70
N ARG A 693 1.48 -22.13 24.44
CA ARG A 693 0.05 -21.82 24.45
C ARG A 693 -0.64 -22.11 23.11
N ILE A 694 0.12 -22.21 22.01
CA ILE A 694 -0.44 -22.50 20.67
C ILE A 694 -1.10 -23.88 20.65
N ARG A 695 -2.33 -23.93 20.11
CA ARG A 695 -3.14 -25.16 19.98
C ARG A 695 -3.62 -25.36 18.54
N ARG A 696 -3.53 -24.34 17.69
CA ARG A 696 -4.16 -24.26 16.38
C ARG A 696 -3.12 -24.24 15.27
N PRO A 697 -3.48 -24.63 14.04
CA PRO A 697 -2.58 -24.63 12.89
C PRO A 697 -2.16 -23.22 12.48
N LEU A 698 -0.94 -23.14 11.95
CA LEU A 698 -0.33 -21.91 11.45
C LEU A 698 0.23 -22.11 10.05
N LEU A 699 -0.08 -21.17 9.13
CA LEU A 699 0.60 -21.03 7.85
C LEU A 699 1.53 -19.82 7.91
N LEU A 700 2.82 -20.02 7.58
CA LEU A 700 3.83 -18.96 7.49
C LEU A 700 4.29 -18.77 6.04
N GLY A 701 4.34 -17.52 5.58
CA GLY A 701 4.95 -17.08 4.34
C GLY A 701 6.04 -16.02 4.57
N HIS A 702 7.21 -16.12 3.90
CA HIS A 702 8.28 -15.15 4.08
C HIS A 702 9.13 -14.97 2.82
N GLY A 703 9.48 -13.72 2.47
CA GLY A 703 10.48 -13.41 1.46
C GLY A 703 11.90 -13.50 2.04
N ALA A 704 12.81 -14.18 1.35
CA ALA A 704 14.16 -14.43 1.89
C ALA A 704 15.01 -13.16 2.02
N ASN A 705 14.73 -12.15 1.19
CA ASN A 705 15.50 -10.91 1.13
C ASN A 705 14.89 -9.77 1.97
N ASP A 706 13.93 -10.09 2.85
CA ASP A 706 13.24 -9.09 3.67
C ASP A 706 14.22 -8.25 4.51
N PRO A 707 14.34 -6.93 4.25
CA PRO A 707 15.23 -6.07 5.02
C PRO A 707 14.62 -5.61 6.33
N ARG A 708 13.29 -5.62 6.47
CA ARG A 708 12.53 -5.05 7.60
C ARG A 708 12.29 -6.07 8.70
N VAL A 709 11.74 -7.24 8.34
CA VAL A 709 11.51 -8.37 9.24
C VAL A 709 12.34 -9.54 8.74
N LYS A 710 13.42 -9.86 9.42
CA LYS A 710 14.34 -10.90 8.92
C LYS A 710 13.68 -12.27 8.89
N LEU A 711 13.99 -13.06 7.85
CA LEU A 711 13.51 -14.44 7.67
C LEU A 711 13.65 -15.27 8.96
N ARG A 712 14.67 -14.99 9.77
CA ARG A 712 14.92 -15.63 11.07
C ARG A 712 13.71 -15.58 12.02
N GLU A 713 12.86 -14.58 11.92
CA GLU A 713 11.66 -14.47 12.76
C GLU A 713 10.72 -15.66 12.51
N SER A 714 10.42 -15.97 11.24
CA SER A 714 9.63 -17.13 10.85
C SER A 714 10.34 -18.46 11.10
N GLU A 715 11.65 -18.53 10.87
CA GLU A 715 12.46 -19.74 11.14
C GLU A 715 12.46 -20.09 12.63
N THR A 716 12.55 -19.09 13.51
CA THR A 716 12.61 -19.29 14.96
C THR A 716 11.31 -19.85 15.51
N ILE A 717 10.17 -19.23 15.17
CA ILE A 717 8.87 -19.68 15.69
C ILE A 717 8.46 -21.02 15.05
N SER A 718 8.73 -21.22 13.76
CA SER A 718 8.43 -22.48 13.09
C SER A 718 9.19 -23.66 13.68
N ALA A 719 10.48 -23.49 13.97
CA ALA A 719 11.28 -24.50 14.64
C ALA A 719 10.79 -24.79 16.07
N ALA A 720 10.32 -23.77 16.80
CA ALA A 720 9.75 -23.96 18.13
C ALA A 720 8.45 -24.75 18.10
N MET A 721 7.55 -24.45 17.14
CA MET A 721 6.31 -25.21 16.94
C MET A 721 6.59 -26.65 16.50
N GLN A 722 7.52 -26.86 15.58
CA GLN A 722 7.92 -28.20 15.11
C GLN A 722 8.44 -29.08 16.25
N ARG A 723 9.30 -28.54 17.12
CA ARG A 723 9.80 -29.31 18.31
C ARG A 723 8.69 -29.75 19.25
N ARG A 724 7.53 -29.08 19.21
CA ARG A 724 6.35 -29.41 20.03
C ARG A 724 5.33 -30.27 19.29
N GLY A 725 5.59 -30.62 18.04
CA GLY A 725 4.68 -31.41 17.21
C GLY A 725 3.40 -30.64 16.82
N LEU A 726 3.42 -29.31 16.82
CA LEU A 726 2.28 -28.48 16.44
C LEU A 726 2.13 -28.41 14.93
N PRO A 727 0.89 -28.35 14.40
CA PRO A 727 0.66 -28.28 12.95
C PRO A 727 1.11 -26.93 12.40
N ILE A 728 2.06 -26.96 11.48
CA ILE A 728 2.62 -25.77 10.84
C ILE A 728 3.00 -26.05 9.41
N ASP A 729 2.64 -25.11 8.53
CA ASP A 729 3.13 -25.00 7.16
C ASP A 729 4.01 -23.76 7.05
N PHE A 730 5.21 -23.89 6.49
CA PHE A 730 6.14 -22.78 6.32
C PHE A 730 6.75 -22.80 4.93
N VAL A 731 6.61 -21.67 4.22
CA VAL A 731 7.14 -21.43 2.87
C VAL A 731 8.00 -20.19 2.82
N VAL A 732 9.02 -20.23 1.97
CA VAL A 732 9.94 -19.12 1.72
C VAL A 732 9.99 -18.85 0.22
N PHE A 733 10.06 -17.58 -0.15
CA PHE A 733 10.23 -17.08 -1.52
C PHE A 733 11.62 -16.46 -1.67
N PRO A 734 12.59 -17.13 -2.33
CA PRO A 734 13.99 -16.69 -2.38
C PRO A 734 14.24 -15.37 -3.11
N ASP A 735 13.35 -15.00 -4.03
CA ASP A 735 13.40 -13.80 -4.87
C ASP A 735 12.49 -12.67 -4.39
N GLU A 736 12.00 -12.76 -3.14
CA GLU A 736 11.11 -11.75 -2.55
C GLU A 736 11.68 -11.13 -1.28
N GLY A 737 11.22 -9.88 -1.01
CA GLY A 737 11.54 -9.11 0.18
C GLY A 737 10.39 -9.04 1.19
N HIS A 738 10.06 -7.81 1.66
CA HIS A 738 8.95 -7.56 2.62
C HIS A 738 7.57 -7.56 1.94
N GLY A 739 7.35 -8.48 1.03
CA GLY A 739 6.11 -8.65 0.25
C GLY A 739 6.37 -9.47 -1.00
N LEU A 740 5.29 -9.94 -1.64
CA LEU A 740 5.35 -10.77 -2.85
C LEU A 740 5.11 -9.87 -4.08
N ALA A 741 6.19 -9.37 -4.67
CA ALA A 741 6.13 -8.50 -5.85
C ALA A 741 5.93 -9.28 -7.16
N ASN A 742 6.39 -10.54 -7.23
CA ASN A 742 6.19 -11.40 -8.38
C ASN A 742 4.79 -12.02 -8.33
N PRO A 743 3.92 -11.79 -9.32
CA PRO A 743 2.56 -12.33 -9.33
C PRO A 743 2.51 -13.87 -9.22
N ARG A 744 3.51 -14.59 -9.74
CA ARG A 744 3.58 -16.05 -9.62
C ARG A 744 3.72 -16.49 -8.16
N ASN A 745 4.48 -15.74 -7.37
CA ASN A 745 4.65 -15.97 -5.94
C ASN A 745 3.39 -15.62 -5.15
N ALA A 746 2.74 -14.49 -5.47
CA ALA A 746 1.45 -14.10 -4.88
C ALA A 746 0.36 -15.15 -5.16
N ILE A 747 0.22 -15.61 -6.41
CA ILE A 747 -0.73 -16.68 -6.78
C ILE A 747 -0.43 -17.97 -6.03
N ALA A 748 0.86 -18.34 -5.87
CA ALA A 748 1.24 -19.53 -5.12
C ALA A 748 0.92 -19.40 -3.63
N MET A 749 1.18 -18.26 -3.00
CA MET A 749 0.83 -18.02 -1.61
C MET A 749 -0.69 -18.09 -1.40
N MET A 750 -1.47 -17.44 -2.26
CA MET A 750 -2.92 -17.49 -2.16
C MET A 750 -3.48 -18.90 -2.43
N ALA A 751 -2.81 -19.72 -3.24
CA ALA A 751 -3.18 -21.13 -3.40
C ALA A 751 -3.00 -21.91 -2.09
N LEU A 752 -1.95 -21.59 -1.33
CA LEU A 752 -1.75 -22.19 0.01
C LEU A 752 -2.77 -21.68 1.01
N VAL A 753 -3.06 -20.38 1.01
CA VAL A 753 -4.10 -19.76 1.84
C VAL A 753 -5.44 -20.45 1.63
N GLU A 754 -5.90 -20.60 0.38
CA GLU A 754 -7.15 -21.30 0.07
C GLU A 754 -7.17 -22.75 0.55
N ALA A 755 -6.08 -23.50 0.32
CA ALA A 755 -5.99 -24.90 0.73
C ALA A 755 -5.99 -25.04 2.25
N PHE A 756 -5.27 -24.17 2.94
CA PHE A 756 -5.16 -24.11 4.39
C PHE A 756 -6.53 -23.77 5.03
N LEU A 757 -7.19 -22.72 4.53
CA LEU A 757 -8.51 -22.33 5.01
C LEU A 757 -9.53 -23.45 4.79
N LYS A 758 -9.55 -24.05 3.61
CA LYS A 758 -10.46 -25.18 3.30
C LYS A 758 -10.26 -26.37 4.21
N GLU A 759 -9.01 -26.70 4.56
CA GLU A 759 -8.68 -27.83 5.45
C GLU A 759 -9.18 -27.59 6.88
N HIS A 760 -9.05 -26.34 7.37
CA HIS A 760 -9.26 -26.05 8.80
C HIS A 760 -10.62 -25.43 9.14
N VAL A 761 -11.25 -24.68 8.20
CA VAL A 761 -12.53 -24.01 8.44
C VAL A 761 -13.55 -24.20 7.33
N GLY A 762 -13.26 -25.04 6.34
CA GLY A 762 -14.15 -25.32 5.23
C GLY A 762 -14.04 -24.28 4.10
N GLY A 763 -15.11 -24.08 3.34
CA GLY A 763 -15.13 -23.20 2.18
C GLY A 763 -14.68 -23.85 0.88
N ARG A 764 -14.54 -23.03 -0.17
CA ARG A 764 -14.12 -23.49 -1.50
C ARG A 764 -12.64 -23.21 -1.74
N SER A 765 -12.01 -23.92 -2.64
CA SER A 765 -10.66 -23.64 -3.12
C SER A 765 -10.51 -24.02 -4.58
N GLU A 766 -9.74 -23.25 -5.32
CA GLU A 766 -9.27 -23.64 -6.64
C GLU A 766 -8.14 -24.68 -6.49
N PRO A 767 -8.03 -25.69 -7.35
CA PRO A 767 -6.90 -26.62 -7.34
C PRO A 767 -5.56 -25.87 -7.49
N PHE A 768 -4.48 -26.41 -6.95
CA PHE A 768 -3.14 -25.78 -7.09
C PHE A 768 -2.74 -25.57 -8.56
N GLY A 769 -3.10 -26.48 -9.44
CA GLY A 769 -2.68 -26.45 -10.83
C GLY A 769 -1.16 -26.31 -10.95
N GLU A 770 -0.71 -25.34 -11.76
CA GLU A 770 0.71 -25.04 -11.94
C GLU A 770 1.22 -23.92 -11.00
N ALA A 771 0.36 -23.35 -10.14
CA ALA A 771 0.69 -22.18 -9.31
C ALA A 771 1.99 -22.37 -8.50
N ILE A 772 2.10 -23.51 -7.80
CA ILE A 772 3.28 -23.81 -6.99
C ILE A 772 4.52 -24.03 -7.85
N LYS A 773 4.39 -24.70 -9.01
CA LYS A 773 5.53 -25.02 -9.87
C LYS A 773 6.11 -23.82 -10.61
N ARG A 774 5.24 -22.80 -10.88
CA ARG A 774 5.65 -21.60 -11.59
C ARG A 774 6.25 -20.53 -10.68
N SER A 775 6.12 -20.71 -9.36
CA SER A 775 6.65 -19.81 -8.34
C SER A 775 8.07 -20.20 -7.91
N SER A 776 8.73 -19.31 -7.19
CA SER A 776 10.00 -19.59 -6.52
C SER A 776 9.84 -20.28 -5.17
N LEU A 777 8.63 -20.58 -4.74
CA LEU A 777 8.26 -21.11 -3.44
C LEU A 777 9.08 -22.32 -3.02
N GLN A 778 9.65 -22.25 -1.85
CA GLN A 778 10.36 -23.35 -1.19
C GLN A 778 9.65 -23.72 0.12
N TRP A 779 9.26 -24.99 0.23
CA TRP A 779 8.76 -25.55 1.48
C TRP A 779 9.89 -25.71 2.50
N ARG A 780 9.71 -25.14 3.69
CA ARG A 780 10.55 -25.40 4.87
C ARG A 780 9.91 -26.45 5.78
N LEU A 781 8.62 -26.33 6.04
CA LEU A 781 7.81 -27.30 6.76
C LEU A 781 6.48 -27.49 6.03
N ARG A 782 5.91 -28.68 6.11
CA ARG A 782 4.67 -29.00 5.44
C ARG A 782 3.83 -29.99 6.22
N SER A 783 2.65 -29.56 6.65
CA SER A 783 1.59 -30.40 7.22
C SER A 783 0.42 -30.61 6.24
N LEU A 784 0.19 -29.68 5.33
CA LEU A 784 -0.84 -29.78 4.30
C LEU A 784 -0.64 -31.01 3.39
N PRO A 785 -1.71 -31.72 3.02
CA PRO A 785 -1.64 -32.86 2.10
C PRO A 785 -1.00 -32.49 0.75
N ARG A 786 -0.28 -33.43 0.16
CA ARG A 786 0.18 -33.31 -1.23
C ARG A 786 -1.02 -33.56 -2.14
N ARG A 787 -1.72 -32.47 -2.53
CA ARG A 787 -2.82 -32.54 -3.51
C ARG A 787 -2.39 -32.06 -4.89
#